data_7d59e9d39b650cd6f2c3c3af56727fe4
#
_entry.id   7d59e9d39b650cd6f2c3c3af56727fe4
#
_cell.length_a   1.000
_cell.length_b   1.000
_cell.length_c   1.000
_cell.angle_alpha   90.00
_cell.angle_beta   90.00
_cell.angle_gamma   90.00
#
_symmetry.space_group_name_H-M   'P 1'
#
loop_
_entity.id
_entity.type
_entity.pdbx_description
1 polymer ?
#
loop_
_entity_poly.entity_id
_entity_poly.type
_entity_poly.pdbx_seq_one_letter_code
_entity_poly.pdbx_strand_id
1 'polypeptide(L)'
;MSSKSPEWTSGQRVSHVEMGDGVFLAAEPGGYARVFFQHLGERRVPVTALSEALSWDEQIVARVRSATREATLRLWLALEAEQLPLMESAATLTAAKVDLLPHQIVLTYRIANASPRRYLIADSVGLGKTIETALILRELDSRGELTRALMVVPAGLVNNWRRELNETFNLDFEVFGSEGDVTDRKTNAFAKHNRMIASIDTLKRATRVKKILEAPPWDLIVFDEAHHLTATRVGNKVSKTQNFKLGEALRQHSRDLLLLSATPHQGDHFRFWMLVRMLHPELFRDVQEMIDNRHRLNAVVFRRTQADACDANGDPLFSRRQVHTQAFHLADNEKRFYDALMDYLRDGYNMAEISGPKGRALGFVMTIFQKIAASSFAAVESTLRRRLLSLTIHEAIECDEHLDPDGRDRALADARRLIHEMFGLPDDTIGRAEAERILADAKVKLLRKLGESVTAERSETEADATGDEESAATLVSVALPAERRRIMELLQLIPRADESKTLELLRALGDLWAVHPAEKIVVFTTYLGSVNALKAAIDRQFPQAGVEVLKGGDHGAKLAAERRFKRQDGPRVLICTAAGREGINLQFARVLFNHDLPWNPMDVEQRIGRIHRYGQQHTAQVYNLVSADTIEGRIFLMLEEKLLEIGRTLGKVDEYGQVTEDLREQILGQLSERLSYDKLYQDAIKDPTLRRTRQEVEVALDNARTARQVVFELFQDLDQFRLDDYKKFDDSGKGMERLLHYFQAGVEQAGGTIRPKDPDVYEVSLNGDAPCRLSTNRDLAKEQENMSLLGLEHPLVRRLMGVHRDIAPADRGLAGRLPSSVDLRGVITFWRVEIRGVKGQVQQRVATIGLNAQGERSRPLEQLDDALLRLEPGGDPLLDPTRRTHLVRNVVPEMIRRDLAHAGVLPDEASFAAKLLAWVEVN
;
A
#
# COMPACT_ATOMS: atom_id res chain seq x y z
N MET A 1 22.92 -7.59 -67.73
CA MET A 1 23.17 -8.42 -66.52
C MET A 1 21.82 -8.80 -65.90
N SER A 2 21.42 -10.06 -66.05
CA SER A 2 20.14 -10.60 -65.54
C SER A 2 20.23 -10.70 -64.02
N SER A 3 19.54 -9.83 -63.32
CA SER A 3 19.35 -9.94 -61.87
C SER A 3 18.53 -11.18 -61.60
N LYS A 4 19.12 -12.23 -61.06
CA LYS A 4 18.36 -13.35 -60.48
C LYS A 4 17.43 -12.76 -59.43
N SER A 5 16.12 -13.00 -59.57
CA SER A 5 15.15 -12.72 -58.50
C SER A 5 15.57 -13.46 -57.23
N PRO A 6 15.54 -12.83 -56.06
CA PRO A 6 15.89 -13.52 -54.83
C PRO A 6 14.96 -14.73 -54.62
N GLU A 7 15.56 -15.89 -54.37
CA GLU A 7 14.82 -17.10 -53.97
C GLU A 7 14.44 -16.98 -52.50
N TRP A 8 13.17 -16.65 -52.21
CA TRP A 8 12.61 -16.60 -50.86
C TRP A 8 12.33 -18.00 -50.34
N THR A 9 12.62 -18.19 -49.08
CA THR A 9 12.31 -19.47 -48.40
C THR A 9 11.10 -19.30 -47.44
N SER A 10 10.29 -20.32 -47.29
CA SER A 10 9.13 -20.31 -46.38
C SER A 10 9.57 -20.01 -44.93
N GLY A 11 8.90 -19.06 -44.31
CA GLY A 11 9.26 -18.55 -42.98
C GLY A 11 10.21 -17.34 -43.02
N GLN A 12 10.74 -16.96 -44.15
CA GLN A 12 11.61 -15.79 -44.26
C GLN A 12 10.84 -14.48 -44.11
N ARG A 13 11.42 -13.52 -43.42
CA ARG A 13 10.83 -12.17 -43.25
C ARG A 13 11.06 -11.38 -44.52
N VAL A 14 9.99 -10.77 -45.02
CA VAL A 14 9.99 -9.94 -46.22
C VAL A 14 9.27 -8.63 -45.93
N SER A 15 9.62 -7.59 -46.66
CA SER A 15 8.98 -6.29 -46.57
C SER A 15 8.36 -5.90 -47.92
N HIS A 16 7.15 -5.38 -47.92
CA HIS A 16 6.44 -4.84 -49.09
C HIS A 16 6.24 -3.33 -48.89
N VAL A 17 6.48 -2.54 -49.92
CA VAL A 17 6.49 -1.06 -49.78
C VAL A 17 5.21 -0.48 -49.23
N GLU A 18 4.04 -1.06 -49.56
CA GLU A 18 2.73 -0.55 -49.11
C GLU A 18 2.15 -1.33 -47.93
N MET A 19 2.49 -2.64 -47.78
CA MET A 19 1.89 -3.53 -46.80
C MET A 19 2.77 -3.75 -45.53
N GLY A 20 3.99 -3.21 -45.55
CA GLY A 20 4.95 -3.35 -44.46
C GLY A 20 5.59 -4.75 -44.39
N ASP A 21 6.04 -5.11 -43.21
CA ASP A 21 6.75 -6.38 -42.99
C ASP A 21 5.77 -7.57 -42.88
N GLY A 22 6.18 -8.68 -43.47
CA GLY A 22 5.44 -9.93 -43.47
C GLY A 22 6.34 -11.15 -43.47
N VAL A 23 5.74 -12.32 -43.50
CA VAL A 23 6.44 -13.62 -43.55
C VAL A 23 6.10 -14.30 -44.88
N PHE A 24 7.11 -14.63 -45.67
CA PHE A 24 6.95 -15.36 -46.90
C PHE A 24 6.48 -16.79 -46.61
N LEU A 25 5.36 -17.19 -47.19
CA LEU A 25 4.78 -18.53 -47.00
C LEU A 25 5.14 -19.47 -48.13
N ALA A 26 4.93 -19.06 -49.37
CA ALA A 26 5.21 -19.88 -50.55
C ALA A 26 5.33 -19.03 -51.82
N ALA A 27 6.10 -19.51 -52.79
CA ALA A 27 6.07 -18.97 -54.17
C ALA A 27 4.84 -19.49 -54.92
N GLU A 28 4.27 -18.64 -55.74
CA GLU A 28 3.12 -18.99 -56.60
C GLU A 28 3.44 -18.79 -58.07
N PRO A 29 2.72 -19.51 -58.95
CA PRO A 29 2.94 -19.36 -60.41
C PRO A 29 2.75 -17.92 -60.88
N GLY A 30 3.52 -17.51 -61.86
CA GLY A 30 3.41 -16.20 -62.48
C GLY A 30 4.18 -15.08 -61.74
N GLY A 31 5.17 -15.42 -60.92
CA GLY A 31 6.05 -14.44 -60.26
C GLY A 31 5.38 -13.80 -59.00
N TYR A 32 4.43 -14.47 -58.42
CA TYR A 32 3.76 -14.04 -57.20
C TYR A 32 4.27 -14.86 -55.99
N ALA A 33 4.05 -14.29 -54.79
CA ALA A 33 4.31 -14.91 -53.51
C ALA A 33 3.09 -14.78 -52.58
N ARG A 34 2.85 -15.77 -51.75
CA ARG A 34 1.97 -15.67 -50.61
C ARG A 34 2.77 -15.20 -49.41
N VAL A 35 2.33 -14.08 -48.81
CA VAL A 35 2.98 -13.48 -47.67
C VAL A 35 1.91 -13.22 -46.59
N PHE A 36 2.23 -13.56 -45.34
CA PHE A 36 1.41 -13.24 -44.17
C PHE A 36 1.87 -11.91 -43.57
N PHE A 37 0.98 -10.89 -43.57
CA PHE A 37 1.19 -9.61 -42.92
C PHE A 37 0.43 -9.53 -41.62
N GLN A 38 1.03 -9.06 -40.55
CA GLN A 38 0.48 -9.07 -39.18
C GLN A 38 -0.89 -8.37 -39.06
N HIS A 39 -1.11 -7.27 -39.82
CA HIS A 39 -2.35 -6.49 -39.77
C HIS A 39 -3.30 -6.76 -40.93
N LEU A 40 -2.85 -7.41 -42.00
CA LEU A 40 -3.61 -7.64 -43.23
C LEU A 40 -3.92 -9.10 -43.50
N GLY A 41 -3.33 -10.02 -42.72
CA GLY A 41 -3.41 -11.46 -42.93
C GLY A 41 -2.64 -11.92 -44.17
N GLU A 42 -3.01 -13.06 -44.71
CA GLU A 42 -2.37 -13.63 -45.93
C GLU A 42 -2.76 -12.83 -47.19
N ARG A 43 -1.74 -12.43 -47.97
CA ARG A 43 -1.88 -11.68 -49.23
C ARG A 43 -1.02 -12.28 -50.30
N ARG A 44 -1.50 -12.17 -51.53
CA ARG A 44 -0.77 -12.51 -52.75
C ARG A 44 -0.11 -11.25 -53.30
N VAL A 45 1.19 -11.22 -53.39
CA VAL A 45 1.96 -10.06 -53.84
C VAL A 45 3.00 -10.44 -54.90
N PRO A 46 3.36 -9.55 -55.84
CA PRO A 46 4.45 -9.83 -56.79
C PRO A 46 5.77 -10.05 -56.05
N VAL A 47 6.54 -11.04 -56.45
CA VAL A 47 7.88 -11.30 -55.86
C VAL A 47 8.80 -10.10 -56.05
N THR A 48 8.63 -9.34 -57.13
CA THR A 48 9.41 -8.13 -57.44
C THR A 48 9.09 -6.95 -56.50
N ALA A 49 7.96 -6.99 -55.79
CA ALA A 49 7.62 -5.96 -54.82
C ALA A 49 8.12 -6.31 -53.40
N LEU A 50 8.73 -7.47 -53.20
CA LEU A 50 9.30 -7.94 -51.97
C LEU A 50 10.78 -7.60 -51.87
N SER A 51 11.16 -7.08 -50.71
CA SER A 51 12.54 -6.91 -50.28
C SER A 51 12.79 -7.70 -49.01
N GLU A 52 14.02 -7.95 -48.64
CA GLU A 52 14.35 -8.54 -47.33
C GLU A 52 13.94 -7.57 -46.22
N ALA A 53 13.15 -8.05 -45.25
CA ALA A 53 12.79 -7.27 -44.07
C ALA A 53 13.99 -7.24 -43.14
N LEU A 54 14.64 -6.11 -43.04
CA LEU A 54 15.77 -5.90 -42.14
C LEU A 54 15.29 -5.93 -40.67
N SER A 55 16.02 -6.66 -39.82
CA SER A 55 15.82 -6.57 -38.40
C SER A 55 16.07 -5.15 -37.89
N TRP A 56 15.64 -4.85 -36.65
CA TRP A 56 15.92 -3.56 -36.01
C TRP A 56 17.39 -3.20 -36.06
N ASP A 57 18.26 -4.14 -35.70
CA ASP A 57 19.69 -3.95 -35.64
C ASP A 57 20.31 -3.70 -37.06
N GLU A 58 19.79 -4.40 -38.07
CA GLU A 58 20.20 -4.22 -39.47
C GLU A 58 19.74 -2.90 -40.03
N GLN A 59 18.58 -2.42 -39.70
CA GLN A 59 18.11 -1.09 -40.09
C GLN A 59 19.03 0.02 -39.61
N ILE A 60 19.59 -0.10 -38.38
CA ILE A 60 20.56 0.85 -37.84
C ILE A 60 21.84 0.85 -38.70
N VAL A 61 22.40 -0.31 -38.98
CA VAL A 61 23.70 -0.40 -39.70
C VAL A 61 23.60 -0.25 -41.20
N ALA A 62 22.43 -0.43 -41.79
CA ALA A 62 22.19 -0.23 -43.22
C ALA A 62 22.39 1.24 -43.67
N ARG A 63 22.14 2.21 -42.77
CA ARG A 63 22.21 3.66 -43.06
C ARG A 63 23.01 4.40 -42.01
N VAL A 64 24.32 4.23 -42.00
CA VAL A 64 25.22 5.04 -41.18
C VAL A 64 25.45 6.39 -41.89
N ARG A 65 25.14 7.49 -41.19
CA ARG A 65 25.22 8.87 -41.72
C ARG A 65 26.42 9.60 -41.15
N SER A 66 26.91 10.60 -41.86
CA SER A 66 27.92 11.52 -41.32
C SER A 66 27.35 12.25 -40.09
N ALA A 67 28.14 12.33 -39.02
CA ALA A 67 27.75 12.96 -37.76
C ALA A 67 27.55 14.47 -37.94
N THR A 68 26.53 15.00 -37.33
CA THR A 68 26.32 16.43 -37.13
C THR A 68 26.14 16.67 -35.64
N ARG A 69 26.40 17.86 -35.13
CA ARG A 69 26.21 18.18 -33.68
C ARG A 69 24.80 17.84 -33.19
N GLU A 70 23.80 18.11 -34.01
CA GLU A 70 22.42 17.81 -33.68
C GLU A 70 22.13 16.30 -33.64
N ALA A 71 22.66 15.53 -34.61
CA ALA A 71 22.49 14.08 -34.65
C ALA A 71 23.24 13.37 -33.52
N THR A 72 24.43 13.82 -33.16
CA THR A 72 25.19 13.27 -32.02
C THR A 72 24.54 13.56 -30.72
N LEU A 73 24.03 14.78 -30.50
CA LEU A 73 23.28 15.14 -29.27
C LEU A 73 21.99 14.31 -29.18
N ARG A 74 21.22 14.18 -30.27
CA ARG A 74 19.98 13.39 -30.29
C ARG A 74 20.23 11.93 -29.98
N LEU A 75 21.30 11.34 -30.55
CA LEU A 75 21.65 9.95 -30.26
C LEU A 75 22.15 9.76 -28.85
N TRP A 76 22.93 10.70 -28.31
CA TRP A 76 23.36 10.68 -26.93
C TRP A 76 22.16 10.75 -25.96
N LEU A 77 21.23 11.66 -26.19
CA LEU A 77 20.00 11.76 -25.40
C LEU A 77 19.16 10.47 -25.44
N ALA A 78 19.09 9.83 -26.62
CA ALA A 78 18.40 8.55 -26.76
C ALA A 78 19.06 7.43 -25.95
N LEU A 79 20.39 7.36 -25.98
CA LEU A 79 21.14 6.38 -25.17
C LEU A 79 21.02 6.64 -23.68
N GLU A 80 21.10 7.89 -23.25
CA GLU A 80 20.88 8.25 -21.83
C GLU A 80 19.48 7.90 -21.37
N ALA A 81 18.46 8.16 -22.19
CA ALA A 81 17.08 7.78 -21.88
C ALA A 81 16.89 6.25 -21.73
N GLU A 82 17.66 5.44 -22.42
CA GLU A 82 17.67 3.98 -22.30
C GLU A 82 18.51 3.51 -21.09
N GLN A 83 19.61 4.18 -20.78
CA GLN A 83 20.61 3.74 -19.81
C GLN A 83 20.29 4.16 -18.38
N LEU A 84 19.83 5.41 -18.17
CA LEU A 84 19.53 5.94 -16.83
C LEU A 84 18.60 5.04 -16.01
N PRO A 85 17.48 4.51 -16.55
CA PRO A 85 16.59 3.62 -15.81
C PRO A 85 17.16 2.22 -15.55
N LEU A 86 18.25 1.84 -16.22
CA LEU A 86 18.89 0.53 -16.07
C LEU A 86 20.14 0.55 -15.18
N MET A 87 20.50 1.73 -14.65
CA MET A 87 21.61 1.87 -13.71
C MET A 87 21.30 1.18 -12.39
N GLU A 88 22.32 0.66 -11.71
CA GLU A 88 22.13 0.07 -10.36
C GLU A 88 21.59 1.09 -9.36
N SER A 89 22.01 2.36 -9.47
CA SER A 89 21.52 3.47 -8.65
C SER A 89 20.15 4.04 -9.09
N ALA A 90 19.54 3.56 -10.18
CA ALA A 90 18.26 4.09 -10.67
C ALA A 90 17.16 4.13 -9.59
N ALA A 91 17.15 3.17 -8.67
CA ALA A 91 16.20 3.14 -7.57
C ALA A 91 16.31 4.35 -6.65
N THR A 92 17.47 5.01 -6.56
CA THR A 92 17.68 6.22 -5.77
C THR A 92 17.30 7.50 -6.51
N LEU A 93 17.14 7.44 -7.83
CA LEU A 93 16.81 8.58 -8.70
C LEU A 93 15.31 8.86 -8.78
N THR A 94 14.63 8.84 -7.64
CA THR A 94 13.20 9.15 -7.56
C THR A 94 12.95 10.63 -7.29
N ALA A 95 11.95 11.20 -7.94
CA ALA A 95 11.45 12.56 -7.69
C ALA A 95 10.55 12.64 -6.45
N ALA A 96 10.21 11.52 -5.83
CA ALA A 96 9.42 11.50 -4.62
C ALA A 96 10.18 12.14 -3.46
N LYS A 97 9.52 13.07 -2.76
CA LYS A 97 10.07 13.77 -1.60
C LYS A 97 10.00 12.90 -0.34
N VAL A 98 10.45 11.66 -0.43
CA VAL A 98 10.49 10.69 0.66
C VAL A 98 11.92 10.36 1.05
N ASP A 99 12.14 9.93 2.28
CA ASP A 99 13.44 9.37 2.68
C ASP A 99 13.61 8.01 2.02
N LEU A 100 14.79 7.79 1.46
CA LEU A 100 15.13 6.53 0.82
C LEU A 100 15.87 5.65 1.83
N LEU A 101 15.19 4.63 2.29
CA LEU A 101 15.78 3.72 3.27
C LEU A 101 16.55 2.58 2.56
N PRO A 102 17.74 2.21 3.05
CA PRO A 102 18.58 1.19 2.42
C PRO A 102 17.83 -0.11 2.11
N HIS A 103 17.02 -0.58 3.02
CA HIS A 103 16.23 -1.81 2.83
C HIS A 103 15.18 -1.69 1.72
N GLN A 104 14.58 -0.51 1.52
CA GLN A 104 13.59 -0.26 0.45
C GLN A 104 14.25 -0.26 -0.91
N ILE A 105 15.44 0.32 -1.02
CA ILE A 105 16.22 0.35 -2.27
C ILE A 105 16.65 -1.06 -2.69
N VAL A 106 17.20 -1.84 -1.76
CA VAL A 106 17.61 -3.23 -2.01
C VAL A 106 16.42 -4.08 -2.45
N LEU A 107 15.26 -3.94 -1.78
CA LEU A 107 14.03 -4.65 -2.15
C LEU A 107 13.57 -4.27 -3.55
N THR A 108 13.49 -2.97 -3.83
CA THR A 108 13.09 -2.44 -5.15
C THR A 108 13.95 -3.03 -6.25
N TYR A 109 15.27 -3.01 -6.09
CA TYR A 109 16.20 -3.57 -7.05
C TYR A 109 16.01 -5.08 -7.25
N ARG A 110 15.88 -5.85 -6.15
CA ARG A 110 15.69 -7.31 -6.23
C ARG A 110 14.42 -7.67 -6.99
N ILE A 111 13.30 -7.00 -6.69
CA ILE A 111 12.02 -7.26 -7.34
C ILE A 111 12.03 -6.77 -8.80
N ALA A 112 12.58 -5.59 -9.06
CA ALA A 112 12.63 -5.05 -10.42
C ALA A 112 13.45 -5.94 -11.38
N ASN A 113 14.47 -6.63 -10.86
CA ASN A 113 15.32 -7.56 -11.64
C ASN A 113 14.86 -9.03 -11.55
N ALA A 114 13.57 -9.28 -11.35
CA ALA A 114 12.97 -10.61 -11.40
C ALA A 114 11.93 -10.70 -12.52
N SER A 115 11.63 -11.92 -13.00
CA SER A 115 10.52 -12.18 -13.92
C SER A 115 10.17 -13.68 -13.91
N PRO A 116 8.89 -14.05 -13.68
CA PRO A 116 7.82 -13.19 -13.23
C PRO A 116 8.06 -12.70 -11.78
N ARG A 117 7.55 -11.50 -11.46
CA ARG A 117 7.63 -10.90 -10.12
C ARG A 117 6.47 -11.38 -9.28
N ARG A 118 6.67 -12.45 -8.54
CA ARG A 118 5.64 -13.06 -7.69
C ARG A 118 6.17 -13.19 -6.28
N TYR A 119 5.90 -12.17 -5.45
CA TYR A 119 6.49 -12.03 -4.13
C TYR A 119 5.48 -11.67 -3.06
N LEU A 120 5.76 -12.10 -1.86
CA LEU A 120 5.13 -11.65 -0.62
C LEU A 120 6.10 -10.70 0.11
N ILE A 121 5.68 -9.46 0.29
CA ILE A 121 6.37 -8.47 1.11
C ILE A 121 5.71 -8.50 2.49
N ALA A 122 6.42 -9.10 3.45
CA ALA A 122 5.91 -9.41 4.79
C ALA A 122 6.54 -8.53 5.87
N ASP A 123 6.91 -7.32 5.52
CA ASP A 123 7.57 -6.37 6.42
C ASP A 123 6.67 -5.92 7.56
N SER A 124 7.25 -5.69 8.74
CA SER A 124 6.55 -5.19 9.92
C SER A 124 5.85 -3.85 9.65
N VAL A 125 4.86 -3.54 10.48
CA VAL A 125 4.15 -2.26 10.41
C VAL A 125 5.14 -1.11 10.59
N GLY A 126 5.00 -0.03 9.80
CA GLY A 126 5.84 1.15 9.90
C GLY A 126 7.09 1.17 9.01
N LEU A 127 7.50 0.05 8.41
CA LEU A 127 8.66 -0.03 7.49
C LEU A 127 8.41 0.60 6.11
N GLY A 128 7.16 0.94 5.80
CA GLY A 128 6.83 1.68 4.58
C GLY A 128 6.50 0.81 3.37
N LYS A 129 5.77 -0.31 3.54
CA LYS A 129 5.31 -1.17 2.44
C LYS A 129 4.69 -0.41 1.26
N THR A 130 3.97 0.68 1.54
CA THR A 130 3.40 1.55 0.51
C THR A 130 4.49 2.23 -0.30
N ILE A 131 5.51 2.78 0.35
CA ILE A 131 6.67 3.42 -0.29
C ILE A 131 7.46 2.38 -1.10
N GLU A 132 7.72 1.20 -0.54
CA GLU A 132 8.38 0.10 -1.24
C GLU A 132 7.66 -0.28 -2.53
N THR A 133 6.34 -0.45 -2.43
CA THR A 133 5.51 -0.78 -3.59
C THR A 133 5.54 0.35 -4.63
N ALA A 134 5.45 1.60 -4.20
CA ALA A 134 5.50 2.75 -5.09
C ALA A 134 6.87 2.88 -5.77
N LEU A 135 7.97 2.61 -5.07
CA LEU A 135 9.32 2.54 -5.65
C LEU A 135 9.43 1.44 -6.70
N ILE A 136 8.88 0.25 -6.43
CA ILE A 136 8.85 -0.86 -7.40
C ILE A 136 8.04 -0.47 -8.65
N LEU A 137 6.83 0.08 -8.46
CA LEU A 137 5.99 0.54 -9.57
C LEU A 137 6.71 1.59 -10.41
N ARG A 138 7.34 2.57 -9.76
CA ARG A 138 8.12 3.62 -10.40
C ARG A 138 9.31 3.06 -11.19
N GLU A 139 10.03 2.11 -10.59
CA GLU A 139 11.16 1.47 -11.24
C GLU A 139 10.73 0.73 -12.52
N LEU A 140 9.65 -0.05 -12.45
CA LEU A 140 9.10 -0.75 -13.60
C LEU A 140 8.56 0.20 -14.69
N ASP A 141 7.93 1.31 -14.27
CA ASP A 141 7.45 2.33 -15.19
C ASP A 141 8.61 3.01 -15.94
N SER A 142 9.67 3.40 -15.24
CA SER A 142 10.84 4.03 -15.85
C SER A 142 11.56 3.12 -16.84
N ARG A 143 11.56 1.81 -16.61
CA ARG A 143 12.10 0.79 -17.52
C ARG A 143 11.19 0.48 -18.71
N GLY A 144 9.94 0.99 -18.70
CA GLY A 144 8.93 0.68 -19.72
C GLY A 144 8.31 -0.72 -19.58
N GLU A 145 8.39 -1.33 -18.40
CA GLU A 145 7.88 -2.67 -18.12
C GLU A 145 6.47 -2.67 -17.47
N LEU A 146 5.92 -1.48 -17.18
CA LEU A 146 4.64 -1.31 -16.50
C LEU A 146 3.70 -0.43 -17.32
N THR A 147 2.83 -1.04 -18.09
CA THR A 147 1.73 -0.34 -18.77
C THR A 147 0.46 -0.46 -17.95
N ARG A 148 0.09 -1.69 -17.56
CA ARG A 148 -1.17 -1.98 -16.87
C ARG A 148 -0.93 -2.47 -15.44
N ALA A 149 -1.47 -1.75 -14.45
CA ALA A 149 -1.36 -2.10 -13.05
C ALA A 149 -2.71 -2.02 -12.32
N LEU A 150 -2.98 -2.99 -11.44
CA LEU A 150 -4.17 -3.01 -10.58
C LEU A 150 -3.75 -3.11 -9.11
N MET A 151 -4.15 -2.11 -8.32
CA MET A 151 -4.00 -2.11 -6.87
C MET A 151 -5.31 -2.59 -6.25
N VAL A 152 -5.25 -3.68 -5.48
CA VAL A 152 -6.39 -4.25 -4.75
C VAL A 152 -6.14 -4.06 -3.27
N VAL A 153 -6.89 -3.15 -2.67
CA VAL A 153 -6.61 -2.66 -1.32
C VAL A 153 -7.87 -2.69 -0.43
N PRO A 154 -7.76 -2.64 0.90
CA PRO A 154 -8.91 -2.41 1.77
C PRO A 154 -9.65 -1.11 1.44
N ALA A 155 -10.97 -1.08 1.62
CA ALA A 155 -11.80 0.07 1.24
C ALA A 155 -11.33 1.39 1.89
N GLY A 156 -10.92 1.35 3.16
CA GLY A 156 -10.41 2.52 3.89
C GLY A 156 -9.07 3.06 3.39
N LEU A 157 -8.31 2.28 2.63
CA LEU A 157 -6.97 2.65 2.16
C LEU A 157 -6.93 3.15 0.71
N VAL A 158 -8.03 3.06 -0.04
CA VAL A 158 -8.10 3.45 -1.46
C VAL A 158 -7.59 4.87 -1.70
N ASN A 159 -8.08 5.84 -0.92
CA ASN A 159 -7.67 7.25 -1.09
C ASN A 159 -6.22 7.51 -0.66
N ASN A 160 -5.73 6.76 0.33
CA ASN A 160 -4.33 6.85 0.75
C ASN A 160 -3.39 6.36 -0.34
N TRP A 161 -3.68 5.20 -0.94
CA TRP A 161 -2.92 4.66 -2.05
C TRP A 161 -2.94 5.59 -3.26
N ARG A 162 -4.13 6.15 -3.60
CA ARG A 162 -4.23 7.13 -4.69
C ARG A 162 -3.32 8.33 -4.45
N ARG A 163 -3.40 8.92 -3.25
CA ARG A 163 -2.57 10.08 -2.91
C ARG A 163 -1.08 9.76 -2.99
N GLU A 164 -0.66 8.66 -2.39
CA GLU A 164 0.74 8.24 -2.38
C GLU A 164 1.27 8.03 -3.79
N LEU A 165 0.55 7.29 -4.62
CA LEU A 165 0.97 7.01 -5.99
C LEU A 165 0.94 8.25 -6.88
N ASN A 166 -0.16 9.02 -6.86
CA ASN A 166 -0.33 10.13 -7.79
C ASN A 166 0.41 11.39 -7.34
N GLU A 167 0.31 11.77 -6.05
CA GLU A 167 0.84 13.03 -5.56
C GLU A 167 2.30 12.93 -5.13
N THR A 168 2.72 11.79 -4.55
CA THR A 168 4.08 11.61 -4.07
C THR A 168 5.01 11.05 -5.14
N PHE A 169 4.54 10.04 -5.90
CA PHE A 169 5.36 9.34 -6.90
C PHE A 169 5.07 9.70 -8.36
N ASN A 170 4.15 10.62 -8.62
CA ASN A 170 3.74 11.02 -9.99
C ASN A 170 3.31 9.82 -10.88
N LEU A 171 2.67 8.82 -10.26
CA LEU A 171 2.13 7.65 -10.93
C LEU A 171 0.61 7.77 -11.01
N ASP A 172 0.08 8.06 -12.20
CA ASP A 172 -1.35 8.29 -12.37
C ASP A 172 -2.16 6.99 -12.26
N PHE A 173 -2.95 6.87 -11.20
CA PHE A 173 -3.87 5.77 -10.95
C PHE A 173 -5.30 6.30 -10.79
N GLU A 174 -6.25 5.65 -11.46
CA GLU A 174 -7.68 5.94 -11.35
C GLU A 174 -8.33 5.08 -10.27
N VAL A 175 -9.27 5.65 -9.52
CA VAL A 175 -10.02 4.90 -8.51
C VAL A 175 -11.28 4.31 -9.13
N PHE A 176 -11.45 3.00 -9.01
CA PHE A 176 -12.66 2.33 -9.49
C PHE A 176 -13.87 2.70 -8.64
N GLY A 177 -14.93 3.19 -9.29
CA GLY A 177 -16.18 3.61 -8.64
C GLY A 177 -16.18 5.05 -8.13
N SER A 178 -15.22 5.90 -8.54
CA SER A 178 -15.29 7.35 -8.33
C SER A 178 -16.40 7.99 -9.20
N GLU A 179 -16.88 9.18 -8.80
CA GLU A 179 -18.03 9.85 -9.44
C GLU A 179 -17.90 10.13 -10.94
N GLY A 180 -16.74 10.01 -11.54
CA GLY A 180 -16.52 10.11 -12.99
C GLY A 180 -16.60 8.78 -13.73
N ASP A 181 -16.61 7.67 -13.02
CA ASP A 181 -16.61 6.31 -13.60
C ASP A 181 -18.01 5.67 -13.54
N VAL A 182 -19.03 6.44 -13.92
CA VAL A 182 -20.32 5.86 -14.26
C VAL A 182 -20.06 5.03 -15.51
N THR A 183 -19.69 3.80 -15.30
CA THR A 183 -19.56 2.80 -16.36
C THR A 183 -20.86 2.79 -17.12
N ASP A 184 -20.86 3.42 -18.28
CA ASP A 184 -21.85 3.11 -19.28
C ASP A 184 -21.91 1.58 -19.33
N ARG A 185 -23.10 1.00 -19.24
CA ARG A 185 -23.30 -0.47 -19.22
C ARG A 185 -22.61 -1.16 -20.41
N LYS A 186 -22.19 -0.39 -21.40
CA LYS A 186 -21.52 -0.84 -22.63
C LYS A 186 -19.98 -0.83 -22.54
N THR A 187 -19.36 -0.12 -21.60
CA THR A 187 -17.90 0.03 -21.54
C THR A 187 -17.34 -0.67 -20.31
N ASN A 188 -16.32 -1.51 -20.48
CA ASN A 188 -15.60 -2.15 -19.39
C ASN A 188 -14.51 -1.21 -18.85
N ALA A 189 -14.68 -0.67 -17.64
CA ALA A 189 -13.72 0.24 -17.01
C ALA A 189 -12.31 -0.38 -16.91
N PHE A 190 -12.22 -1.69 -16.67
CA PHE A 190 -10.93 -2.40 -16.59
C PHE A 190 -10.22 -2.53 -17.93
N ALA A 191 -10.93 -2.39 -19.05
CA ALA A 191 -10.33 -2.31 -20.38
C ALA A 191 -9.97 -0.87 -20.77
N LYS A 192 -10.72 0.12 -20.23
CA LYS A 192 -10.52 1.54 -20.53
C LYS A 192 -9.30 2.13 -19.82
N HIS A 193 -9.07 1.79 -18.55
CA HIS A 193 -8.01 2.34 -17.72
C HIS A 193 -6.86 1.35 -17.55
N ASN A 194 -5.66 1.83 -17.75
CA ASN A 194 -4.45 1.00 -17.63
C ASN A 194 -3.95 0.88 -16.19
N ARG A 195 -4.22 1.87 -15.33
CA ARG A 195 -3.76 1.89 -13.94
C ARG A 195 -4.93 2.20 -13.03
N MET A 196 -5.24 1.28 -12.14
CA MET A 196 -6.44 1.37 -11.31
C MET A 196 -6.17 0.98 -9.86
N ILE A 197 -6.90 1.63 -8.95
CA ILE A 197 -7.01 1.25 -7.54
C ILE A 197 -8.46 0.85 -7.28
N ALA A 198 -8.68 -0.29 -6.65
CA ALA A 198 -10.02 -0.75 -6.29
C ALA A 198 -10.02 -1.46 -4.94
N SER A 199 -11.15 -1.38 -4.23
CA SER A 199 -11.26 -2.13 -2.99
C SER A 199 -11.53 -3.61 -3.24
N ILE A 200 -10.94 -4.48 -2.40
CA ILE A 200 -11.15 -5.93 -2.45
C ILE A 200 -12.64 -6.28 -2.34
N ASP A 201 -13.39 -5.56 -1.48
CA ASP A 201 -14.82 -5.77 -1.27
C ASP A 201 -15.65 -5.44 -2.50
N THR A 202 -15.18 -4.48 -3.26
CA THR A 202 -15.78 -4.11 -4.54
C THR A 202 -15.51 -5.16 -5.60
N LEU A 203 -14.27 -5.64 -5.72
CA LEU A 203 -13.87 -6.54 -6.81
C LEU A 203 -14.34 -7.98 -6.63
N LYS A 204 -14.50 -8.49 -5.41
CA LYS A 204 -14.88 -9.91 -5.14
C LYS A 204 -16.25 -10.33 -5.69
N ARG A 205 -17.09 -9.40 -6.16
CA ARG A 205 -18.40 -9.71 -6.75
C ARG A 205 -18.23 -10.40 -8.10
N ALA A 206 -18.88 -11.54 -8.29
CA ALA A 206 -18.74 -12.40 -9.48
C ALA A 206 -18.89 -11.66 -10.82
N THR A 207 -19.83 -10.71 -10.91
CA THR A 207 -20.03 -9.89 -12.12
C THR A 207 -18.84 -9.00 -12.43
N ARG A 208 -18.12 -8.51 -11.41
CA ARG A 208 -16.93 -7.67 -11.57
C ARG A 208 -15.70 -8.49 -11.91
N VAL A 209 -15.52 -9.64 -11.23
CA VAL A 209 -14.47 -10.60 -11.58
C VAL A 209 -14.54 -10.96 -13.06
N LYS A 210 -15.75 -11.26 -13.57
CA LYS A 210 -15.95 -11.55 -15.00
C LYS A 210 -15.46 -10.38 -15.88
N LYS A 211 -15.83 -9.14 -15.57
CA LYS A 211 -15.41 -7.95 -16.34
C LYS A 211 -13.90 -7.73 -16.31
N ILE A 212 -13.24 -8.02 -15.17
CA ILE A 212 -11.79 -7.93 -15.07
C ILE A 212 -11.12 -8.95 -16.00
N LEU A 213 -11.61 -10.19 -16.00
CA LEU A 213 -11.08 -11.28 -16.85
C LEU A 213 -11.36 -11.10 -18.34
N GLU A 214 -12.38 -10.30 -18.71
CA GLU A 214 -12.67 -9.91 -20.09
C GLU A 214 -11.77 -8.75 -20.58
N ALA A 215 -11.09 -8.03 -19.67
CA ALA A 215 -10.16 -6.97 -20.01
C ALA A 215 -8.80 -7.55 -20.43
N PRO A 216 -7.92 -6.79 -21.09
CA PRO A 216 -6.54 -7.23 -21.33
C PRO A 216 -5.80 -7.57 -20.02
N PRO A 217 -4.90 -8.56 -20.03
CA PRO A 217 -4.17 -8.98 -18.84
C PRO A 217 -3.36 -7.81 -18.24
N TRP A 218 -3.12 -7.89 -16.93
CA TRP A 218 -2.35 -6.91 -16.18
C TRP A 218 -0.87 -7.25 -16.19
N ASP A 219 -0.01 -6.23 -16.30
CA ASP A 219 1.43 -6.43 -16.09
C ASP A 219 1.70 -6.76 -14.63
N LEU A 220 1.09 -5.99 -13.71
CA LEU A 220 1.26 -6.17 -12.28
C LEU A 220 -0.06 -6.00 -11.54
N ILE A 221 -0.32 -6.92 -10.61
CA ILE A 221 -1.37 -6.79 -9.61
C ILE A 221 -0.72 -6.76 -8.23
N VAL A 222 -1.18 -5.84 -7.38
CA VAL A 222 -0.75 -5.72 -5.98
C VAL A 222 -1.95 -5.91 -5.08
N PHE A 223 -1.87 -6.83 -4.12
CA PHE A 223 -2.84 -6.97 -3.03
C PHE A 223 -2.25 -6.40 -1.75
N ASP A 224 -2.88 -5.38 -1.22
CA ASP A 224 -2.58 -4.90 0.13
C ASP A 224 -3.41 -5.66 1.16
N GLU A 225 -2.85 -5.82 2.37
CA GLU A 225 -3.40 -6.66 3.45
C GLU A 225 -3.78 -8.07 2.94
N ALA A 226 -2.84 -8.70 2.25
CA ALA A 226 -3.04 -9.99 1.59
C ALA A 226 -3.44 -11.13 2.55
N HIS A 227 -3.32 -10.94 3.86
CA HIS A 227 -3.82 -11.86 4.86
C HIS A 227 -5.35 -12.05 4.78
N HIS A 228 -6.09 -11.14 4.11
CA HIS A 228 -7.51 -11.33 3.80
C HIS A 228 -7.78 -12.37 2.71
N LEU A 229 -6.77 -12.84 1.99
CA LEU A 229 -6.87 -13.92 1.00
C LEU A 229 -6.80 -15.27 1.72
N THR A 230 -7.85 -15.63 2.45
CA THR A 230 -7.86 -16.78 3.33
C THR A 230 -8.46 -18.03 2.71
N ALA A 231 -7.84 -19.17 3.01
CA ALA A 231 -8.39 -20.50 2.80
C ALA A 231 -8.22 -21.34 4.07
N THR A 232 -9.23 -22.13 4.40
CA THR A 232 -9.21 -22.99 5.61
C THR A 232 -9.36 -24.45 5.23
N ARG A 233 -8.85 -25.33 6.06
CA ARG A 233 -8.98 -26.77 5.89
C ARG A 233 -9.79 -27.36 7.05
N VAL A 234 -10.87 -28.05 6.70
CA VAL A 234 -11.68 -28.80 7.65
C VAL A 234 -11.65 -30.28 7.21
N GLY A 235 -10.90 -31.10 7.93
CA GLY A 235 -10.60 -32.48 7.52
C GLY A 235 -9.86 -32.49 6.16
N ASN A 236 -10.43 -33.17 5.18
CA ASN A 236 -9.86 -33.24 3.81
C ASN A 236 -10.39 -32.17 2.86
N LYS A 237 -11.34 -31.33 3.29
CA LYS A 237 -11.95 -30.32 2.43
C LYS A 237 -11.30 -28.95 2.65
N VAL A 238 -10.85 -28.32 1.56
CA VAL A 238 -10.37 -26.94 1.55
C VAL A 238 -11.53 -26.01 1.23
N SER A 239 -11.80 -25.06 2.13
CA SER A 239 -12.76 -23.97 1.92
C SER A 239 -12.00 -22.69 1.61
N LYS A 240 -12.35 -22.03 0.50
CA LYS A 240 -11.75 -20.80 0.01
C LYS A 240 -12.74 -19.66 0.13
N THR A 241 -12.33 -18.57 0.75
CA THR A 241 -13.13 -17.32 0.81
C THR A 241 -13.31 -16.71 -0.58
N GLN A 242 -14.25 -15.78 -0.71
CA GLN A 242 -14.43 -15.03 -1.97
C GLN A 242 -13.19 -14.22 -2.33
N ASN A 243 -12.50 -13.65 -1.32
CA ASN A 243 -11.25 -12.91 -1.51
C ASN A 243 -10.16 -13.82 -2.06
N PHE A 244 -10.02 -15.04 -1.54
CA PHE A 244 -9.05 -16.02 -2.06
C PHE A 244 -9.33 -16.40 -3.52
N LYS A 245 -10.58 -16.64 -3.86
CA LYS A 245 -11.00 -16.96 -5.24
C LYS A 245 -10.72 -15.79 -6.20
N LEU A 246 -10.91 -14.54 -5.74
CA LEU A 246 -10.52 -13.35 -6.50
C LEU A 246 -9.02 -13.36 -6.76
N GLY A 247 -8.19 -13.58 -5.72
CA GLY A 247 -6.73 -13.65 -5.83
C GLY A 247 -6.28 -14.72 -6.85
N GLU A 248 -6.86 -15.93 -6.80
CA GLU A 248 -6.56 -17.00 -7.76
C GLU A 248 -6.92 -16.60 -9.21
N ALA A 249 -8.07 -15.97 -9.42
CA ALA A 249 -8.50 -15.53 -10.74
C ALA A 249 -7.57 -14.43 -11.29
N LEU A 250 -7.22 -13.46 -10.47
CA LEU A 250 -6.35 -12.35 -10.86
C LEU A 250 -4.91 -12.81 -11.10
N ARG A 251 -4.42 -13.78 -10.31
CA ARG A 251 -3.10 -14.40 -10.53
C ARG A 251 -2.95 -14.94 -11.95
N GLN A 252 -3.98 -15.59 -12.46
CA GLN A 252 -3.97 -16.17 -13.82
C GLN A 252 -4.07 -15.10 -14.92
N HIS A 253 -4.57 -13.92 -14.56
CA HIS A 253 -4.77 -12.78 -15.46
C HIS A 253 -3.71 -11.68 -15.30
N SER A 254 -2.59 -12.00 -14.67
CA SER A 254 -1.45 -11.11 -14.50
C SER A 254 -0.11 -11.82 -14.74
N ARG A 255 0.86 -11.06 -15.28
CA ARG A 255 2.26 -11.51 -15.36
C ARG A 255 2.86 -11.52 -13.95
N ASP A 256 2.79 -10.39 -13.26
CA ASP A 256 3.42 -10.14 -11.98
C ASP A 256 2.35 -10.01 -10.87
N LEU A 257 2.68 -10.46 -9.65
CA LEU A 257 1.78 -10.43 -8.49
C LEU A 257 2.58 -10.12 -7.22
N LEU A 258 2.24 -9.03 -6.55
CA LEU A 258 2.79 -8.70 -5.24
C LEU A 258 1.70 -8.82 -4.17
N LEU A 259 2.02 -9.48 -3.09
CA LEU A 259 1.18 -9.59 -1.90
C LEU A 259 1.86 -8.81 -0.76
N LEU A 260 1.13 -7.90 -0.12
CA LEU A 260 1.63 -7.09 0.99
C LEU A 260 0.89 -7.49 2.27
N SER A 261 1.60 -7.84 3.33
CA SER A 261 0.99 -8.12 4.63
C SER A 261 2.02 -8.09 5.74
N ALA A 262 1.74 -7.43 6.85
CA ALA A 262 2.60 -7.51 8.03
C ALA A 262 2.51 -8.87 8.74
N THR A 263 1.36 -9.54 8.62
CA THR A 263 1.05 -10.80 9.32
C THR A 263 0.57 -11.91 8.36
N PRO A 264 1.40 -12.32 7.37
CA PRO A 264 0.95 -13.19 6.27
C PRO A 264 0.58 -14.60 6.70
N HIS A 265 1.12 -15.07 7.82
CA HIS A 265 0.93 -16.44 8.32
C HIS A 265 -0.31 -16.61 9.19
N GLN A 266 -0.81 -15.50 9.78
CA GLN A 266 -1.93 -15.53 10.72
C GLN A 266 -1.87 -16.73 11.72
N GLY A 267 -0.67 -17.16 12.15
CA GLY A 267 -0.47 -18.31 13.04
C GLY A 267 -0.90 -19.68 12.50
N ASP A 268 -1.24 -19.77 11.22
CA ASP A 268 -1.69 -20.99 10.56
C ASP A 268 -0.81 -21.31 9.34
N HIS A 269 -0.07 -22.42 9.39
CA HIS A 269 0.78 -22.88 8.30
C HIS A 269 0.04 -23.14 7.01
N PHE A 270 -1.19 -23.63 7.11
CA PHE A 270 -1.99 -23.94 5.94
C PHE A 270 -2.39 -22.65 5.21
N ARG A 271 -2.80 -21.61 5.95
CA ARG A 271 -3.13 -20.30 5.37
C ARG A 271 -1.90 -19.67 4.72
N PHE A 272 -0.76 -19.69 5.40
CA PHE A 272 0.50 -19.19 4.84
C PHE A 272 0.92 -19.96 3.59
N TRP A 273 0.90 -21.29 3.64
CA TRP A 273 1.17 -22.13 2.48
C TRP A 273 0.24 -21.83 1.31
N MET A 274 -1.05 -21.56 1.57
CA MET A 274 -2.00 -21.18 0.52
C MET A 274 -1.65 -19.84 -0.14
N LEU A 275 -1.12 -18.86 0.61
CA LEU A 275 -0.62 -17.61 0.04
C LEU A 275 0.65 -17.84 -0.79
N VAL A 276 1.59 -18.60 -0.29
CA VAL A 276 2.81 -18.97 -1.04
C VAL A 276 2.45 -19.76 -2.30
N ARG A 277 1.51 -20.69 -2.21
CA ARG A 277 1.00 -21.43 -3.36
C ARG A 277 0.29 -20.55 -4.37
N MET A 278 -0.36 -19.46 -3.94
CA MET A 278 -0.94 -18.48 -4.85
C MET A 278 0.16 -17.79 -5.68
N LEU A 279 1.31 -17.54 -5.12
CA LEU A 279 2.46 -16.99 -5.85
C LEU A 279 3.11 -18.04 -6.75
N HIS A 280 3.51 -19.17 -6.16
CA HIS A 280 4.25 -20.24 -6.81
C HIS A 280 3.67 -21.63 -6.44
N PRO A 281 2.71 -22.18 -7.21
CA PRO A 281 2.07 -23.48 -6.90
C PRO A 281 3.04 -24.66 -6.86
N GLU A 282 4.13 -24.55 -7.60
CA GLU A 282 5.16 -25.59 -7.77
C GLU A 282 6.23 -25.57 -6.68
N LEU A 283 6.28 -24.51 -5.85
CA LEU A 283 7.35 -24.36 -4.87
C LEU A 283 7.27 -25.39 -3.75
N PHE A 284 6.05 -25.67 -3.26
CA PHE A 284 5.79 -26.66 -2.22
C PHE A 284 4.49 -27.42 -2.52
N ARG A 285 4.54 -28.74 -2.47
CA ARG A 285 3.38 -29.63 -2.71
C ARG A 285 2.35 -29.53 -1.58
N ASP A 286 2.83 -29.41 -0.35
CA ASP A 286 2.02 -29.36 0.86
C ASP A 286 2.70 -28.55 1.97
N VAL A 287 2.00 -28.42 3.09
CA VAL A 287 2.47 -27.67 4.28
C VAL A 287 3.72 -28.29 4.88
N GLN A 288 3.81 -29.62 4.91
CA GLN A 288 4.95 -30.30 5.52
C GLN A 288 6.23 -30.07 4.71
N GLU A 289 6.15 -30.17 3.38
CA GLU A 289 7.29 -29.86 2.52
C GLU A 289 7.76 -28.41 2.70
N MET A 290 6.83 -27.47 2.92
CA MET A 290 7.19 -26.07 3.18
C MET A 290 7.94 -25.92 4.49
N ILE A 291 7.52 -26.62 5.54
CA ILE A 291 8.19 -26.60 6.86
C ILE A 291 9.58 -27.20 6.77
N ASP A 292 9.70 -28.35 6.10
CA ASP A 292 10.97 -29.09 6.00
C ASP A 292 11.99 -28.38 5.08
N ASN A 293 11.52 -27.61 4.10
CA ASN A 293 12.35 -26.91 3.11
C ASN A 293 12.17 -25.37 3.15
N ARG A 294 12.00 -24.82 4.33
CA ARG A 294 11.71 -23.39 4.55
C ARG A 294 12.71 -22.41 3.93
N HIS A 295 13.99 -22.81 3.78
CA HIS A 295 14.99 -21.99 3.09
C HIS A 295 14.57 -21.57 1.66
N ARG A 296 13.69 -22.36 1.03
CA ARG A 296 13.15 -22.03 -0.30
C ARG A 296 12.17 -20.83 -0.27
N LEU A 297 11.65 -20.46 0.91
CA LEU A 297 10.83 -19.26 1.07
C LEU A 297 11.58 -17.97 0.72
N ASN A 298 12.93 -17.96 0.89
CA ASN A 298 13.78 -16.83 0.50
C ASN A 298 13.64 -16.42 -0.98
N ALA A 299 13.16 -17.34 -1.81
CA ALA A 299 12.93 -17.05 -3.22
C ALA A 299 11.65 -16.23 -3.47
N VAL A 300 10.72 -16.18 -2.50
CA VAL A 300 9.36 -15.62 -2.72
C VAL A 300 8.86 -14.72 -1.60
N VAL A 301 9.52 -14.72 -0.43
CA VAL A 301 9.10 -13.94 0.74
C VAL A 301 10.21 -12.99 1.16
N PHE A 302 9.88 -11.72 1.26
CA PHE A 302 10.70 -10.71 1.93
C PHE A 302 10.07 -10.35 3.26
N ARG A 303 10.84 -10.43 4.32
CA ARG A 303 10.39 -10.05 5.66
C ARG A 303 11.51 -9.35 6.39
N ARG A 304 11.18 -8.15 6.90
CA ARG A 304 12.08 -7.35 7.73
C ARG A 304 11.32 -6.84 8.92
N THR A 305 12.04 -6.65 10.00
CA THR A 305 11.52 -6.09 11.24
C THR A 305 12.04 -4.67 11.42
N GLN A 306 11.49 -3.93 12.37
CA GLN A 306 11.98 -2.59 12.69
C GLN A 306 13.43 -2.61 13.18
N ALA A 307 13.86 -3.72 13.79
CA ALA A 307 15.24 -3.92 14.23
C ALA A 307 16.24 -4.03 13.07
N ASP A 308 15.76 -4.45 11.89
CA ASP A 308 16.60 -4.58 10.67
C ASP A 308 16.73 -3.24 9.92
N ALA A 309 15.94 -2.23 10.28
CA ALA A 309 15.90 -0.96 9.60
C ALA A 309 16.98 -0.01 10.15
N CYS A 310 17.94 0.32 9.29
CA CYS A 310 19.00 1.26 9.57
C CYS A 310 19.14 2.32 8.47
N ASP A 311 19.82 3.43 8.79
CA ASP A 311 20.24 4.40 7.80
C ASP A 311 21.45 3.91 6.98
N ALA A 312 21.97 4.75 6.09
CA ALA A 312 23.13 4.42 5.27
C ALA A 312 24.44 4.23 6.09
N ASN A 313 24.50 4.71 7.32
CA ASN A 313 25.62 4.56 8.24
C ASN A 313 25.48 3.30 9.12
N GLY A 314 24.29 2.70 9.16
CA GLY A 314 23.96 1.56 9.99
C GLY A 314 23.30 1.93 11.33
N ASP A 315 22.96 3.21 11.53
CA ASP A 315 22.27 3.64 12.73
C ASP A 315 20.78 3.23 12.68
N PRO A 316 20.21 2.76 13.81
CA PRO A 316 18.80 2.35 13.86
C PRO A 316 17.86 3.51 13.50
N LEU A 317 16.87 3.23 12.65
CA LEU A 317 15.92 4.23 12.14
C LEU A 317 14.72 4.46 13.05
N PHE A 318 14.42 3.52 13.93
CA PHE A 318 13.29 3.61 14.84
C PHE A 318 13.73 4.01 16.23
N SER A 319 13.08 5.02 16.78
CA SER A 319 13.22 5.38 18.17
C SER A 319 12.64 4.25 19.06
N ARG A 320 13.02 4.25 20.33
CA ARG A 320 12.45 3.31 21.29
C ARG A 320 10.98 3.66 21.58
N ARG A 321 10.21 2.69 22.04
CA ARG A 321 8.88 2.93 22.61
C ARG A 321 8.79 2.39 24.03
N GLN A 322 7.95 3.03 24.84
CA GLN A 322 7.60 2.59 26.18
C GLN A 322 6.08 2.57 26.31
N VAL A 323 5.54 1.44 26.72
CA VAL A 323 4.10 1.25 26.90
C VAL A 323 3.81 1.13 28.40
N HIS A 324 3.02 2.08 28.92
CA HIS A 324 2.64 2.14 30.32
C HIS A 324 1.17 1.78 30.46
N THR A 325 0.86 0.69 31.18
CA THR A 325 -0.50 0.35 31.56
C THR A 325 -0.81 0.96 32.90
N GLN A 326 -1.67 1.99 32.90
CA GLN A 326 -2.08 2.71 34.09
C GLN A 326 -3.42 2.19 34.58
N ALA A 327 -3.39 1.31 35.55
CA ALA A 327 -4.58 0.75 36.16
C ALA A 327 -5.14 1.73 37.21
N PHE A 328 -6.46 1.93 37.19
CA PHE A 328 -7.20 2.74 38.19
C PHE A 328 -8.47 2.02 38.63
N HIS A 329 -9.09 2.50 39.72
CA HIS A 329 -10.34 1.99 40.25
C HIS A 329 -11.48 2.98 40.04
N LEU A 330 -12.67 2.45 39.81
CA LEU A 330 -13.89 3.24 39.73
C LEU A 330 -14.26 3.80 41.08
N ALA A 331 -14.82 5.01 41.11
CA ALA A 331 -15.48 5.52 42.34
C ALA A 331 -16.72 4.70 42.66
N ASP A 332 -17.17 4.73 43.95
CA ASP A 332 -18.30 3.92 44.41
C ASP A 332 -19.60 4.16 43.62
N ASN A 333 -19.87 5.40 43.24
CA ASN A 333 -21.04 5.74 42.43
C ASN A 333 -20.90 5.23 40.99
N GLU A 334 -19.69 5.29 40.41
CA GLU A 334 -19.41 4.75 39.09
C GLU A 334 -19.55 3.24 39.06
N LYS A 335 -19.07 2.56 40.10
CA LYS A 335 -19.20 1.11 40.24
C LYS A 335 -20.64 0.68 40.32
N ARG A 336 -21.46 1.38 41.11
CA ARG A 336 -22.92 1.10 41.19
C ARG A 336 -23.60 1.24 39.83
N PHE A 337 -23.27 2.28 39.08
CA PHE A 337 -23.82 2.46 37.75
C PHE A 337 -23.32 1.35 36.78
N TYR A 338 -22.01 1.03 36.80
CA TYR A 338 -21.45 -0.02 35.99
C TYR A 338 -22.11 -1.38 36.29
N ASP A 339 -22.25 -1.76 37.54
CA ASP A 339 -22.88 -3.02 37.94
C ASP A 339 -24.35 -3.10 37.47
N ALA A 340 -25.11 -2.03 37.63
CA ALA A 340 -26.50 -1.96 37.15
C ALA A 340 -26.59 -2.05 35.61
N LEU A 341 -25.63 -1.44 34.91
CA LEU A 341 -25.55 -1.53 33.46
C LEU A 341 -25.19 -2.95 33.03
N MET A 342 -24.24 -3.61 33.70
CA MET A 342 -23.87 -5.01 33.40
C MET A 342 -25.05 -5.98 33.63
N ASP A 343 -25.90 -5.74 34.65
CA ASP A 343 -27.12 -6.51 34.86
C ASP A 343 -28.12 -6.32 33.71
N TYR A 344 -28.31 -5.08 33.27
CA TYR A 344 -29.16 -4.77 32.10
C TYR A 344 -28.63 -5.51 30.83
N LEU A 345 -27.34 -5.51 30.59
CA LEU A 345 -26.72 -6.17 29.42
C LEU A 345 -26.84 -7.69 29.52
N ARG A 346 -26.61 -8.26 30.71
CA ARG A 346 -26.75 -9.71 30.99
C ARG A 346 -28.14 -10.22 30.67
N ASP A 347 -29.16 -9.50 31.11
CA ASP A 347 -30.56 -9.84 30.83
C ASP A 347 -30.86 -9.74 29.33
N GLY A 348 -30.27 -8.73 28.65
CA GLY A 348 -30.37 -8.57 27.19
C GLY A 348 -29.78 -9.74 26.44
N TYR A 349 -28.59 -10.20 26.81
CA TYR A 349 -27.96 -11.38 26.21
C TYR A 349 -28.73 -12.68 26.47
N ASN A 350 -29.23 -12.86 27.70
CA ASN A 350 -30.05 -14.04 28.05
C ASN A 350 -31.32 -14.10 27.21
N MET A 351 -31.99 -12.96 27.01
CA MET A 351 -33.17 -12.87 26.19
C MET A 351 -32.86 -13.09 24.68
N ALA A 352 -31.69 -12.60 24.22
CA ALA A 352 -31.25 -12.82 22.85
C ALA A 352 -31.06 -14.31 22.54
N GLU A 353 -30.55 -15.10 23.47
CA GLU A 353 -30.40 -16.55 23.29
C GLU A 353 -31.74 -17.27 23.19
N ILE A 354 -32.74 -16.87 23.93
CA ILE A 354 -34.08 -17.48 23.99
C ILE A 354 -34.89 -17.09 22.74
N SER A 355 -34.65 -15.91 22.17
CA SER A 355 -35.51 -15.33 21.10
C SER A 355 -35.18 -15.80 19.68
N GLY A 356 -34.27 -16.76 19.50
CA GLY A 356 -33.90 -17.33 18.18
C GLY A 356 -33.39 -16.30 17.16
N PRO A 357 -33.87 -16.30 15.90
CA PRO A 357 -33.34 -15.37 14.87
C PRO A 357 -33.52 -13.88 15.17
N LYS A 358 -34.60 -13.50 15.89
CA LYS A 358 -34.84 -12.13 16.34
C LYS A 358 -33.89 -11.74 17.48
N GLY A 359 -33.44 -12.70 18.26
CA GLY A 359 -32.49 -12.48 19.36
C GLY A 359 -31.11 -12.02 18.91
N ARG A 360 -30.68 -12.36 17.68
CA ARG A 360 -29.40 -11.88 17.14
C ARG A 360 -29.30 -10.36 17.10
N ALA A 361 -30.41 -9.69 16.77
CA ALA A 361 -30.45 -8.25 16.73
C ALA A 361 -30.33 -7.63 18.13
N LEU A 362 -30.98 -8.24 19.15
CA LEU A 362 -30.86 -7.80 20.55
C LEU A 362 -29.43 -8.05 21.07
N GLY A 363 -28.86 -9.23 20.80
CA GLY A 363 -27.48 -9.53 21.18
C GLY A 363 -26.49 -8.54 20.58
N PHE A 364 -26.67 -8.15 19.33
CA PHE A 364 -25.86 -7.11 18.67
C PHE A 364 -25.98 -5.75 19.38
N VAL A 365 -27.18 -5.30 19.71
CA VAL A 365 -27.38 -4.06 20.49
C VAL A 365 -26.68 -4.12 21.83
N MET A 366 -26.79 -5.22 22.56
CA MET A 366 -26.13 -5.39 23.86
C MET A 366 -24.60 -5.35 23.74
N THR A 367 -24.05 -5.97 22.68
CA THR A 367 -22.62 -5.90 22.39
C THR A 367 -22.15 -4.46 22.16
N ILE A 368 -22.93 -3.66 21.42
CA ILE A 368 -22.60 -2.25 21.19
C ILE A 368 -22.63 -1.48 22.51
N PHE A 369 -23.68 -1.64 23.34
CA PHE A 369 -23.74 -1.00 24.65
C PHE A 369 -22.55 -1.38 25.53
N GLN A 370 -22.12 -2.63 25.50
CA GLN A 370 -20.94 -3.07 26.23
C GLN A 370 -19.67 -2.38 25.73
N LYS A 371 -19.48 -2.29 24.42
CA LYS A 371 -18.35 -1.56 23.82
C LYS A 371 -18.35 -0.07 24.23
N ILE A 372 -19.51 0.56 24.23
CA ILE A 372 -19.66 1.96 24.66
C ILE A 372 -19.33 2.12 26.14
N ALA A 373 -19.77 1.19 26.99
CA ALA A 373 -19.51 1.20 28.42
C ALA A 373 -18.00 1.10 28.76
N ALA A 374 -17.26 0.37 27.96
CA ALA A 374 -15.80 0.30 28.07
C ALA A 374 -15.09 1.62 27.73
N SER A 375 -15.71 2.47 26.93
CA SER A 375 -15.17 3.78 26.57
C SER A 375 -15.44 4.85 27.62
N SER A 376 -16.69 5.26 27.82
CA SER A 376 -17.07 6.22 28.88
C SER A 376 -18.55 6.14 29.24
N PHE A 377 -18.88 6.54 30.45
CA PHE A 377 -20.28 6.66 30.92
C PHE A 377 -21.03 7.79 30.22
N ALA A 378 -20.34 8.86 29.83
CA ALA A 378 -20.92 9.93 29.01
C ALA A 378 -21.43 9.42 27.66
N ALA A 379 -20.69 8.51 27.01
CA ALA A 379 -21.12 7.88 25.77
C ALA A 379 -22.32 6.94 26.01
N VAL A 380 -22.34 6.19 27.13
CA VAL A 380 -23.46 5.35 27.54
C VAL A 380 -24.69 6.20 27.76
N GLU A 381 -24.58 7.32 28.52
CA GLU A 381 -25.66 8.24 28.76
C GLU A 381 -26.30 8.74 27.46
N SER A 382 -25.47 9.22 26.55
CA SER A 382 -25.93 9.71 25.24
C SER A 382 -26.71 8.63 24.47
N THR A 383 -26.22 7.40 24.48
CA THR A 383 -26.85 6.28 23.74
C THR A 383 -28.14 5.82 24.44
N LEU A 384 -28.15 5.72 25.78
CA LEU A 384 -29.37 5.38 26.56
C LEU A 384 -30.47 6.42 26.36
N ARG A 385 -30.14 7.71 26.36
CA ARG A 385 -31.14 8.80 26.11
C ARG A 385 -31.74 8.68 24.71
N ARG A 386 -30.94 8.43 23.69
CA ARG A 386 -31.41 8.22 22.30
C ARG A 386 -32.29 6.98 22.20
N ARG A 387 -31.90 5.89 22.87
CA ARG A 387 -32.69 4.66 22.89
C ARG A 387 -34.02 4.85 23.63
N LEU A 388 -34.02 5.55 24.77
CA LEU A 388 -35.22 5.91 25.48
C LEU A 388 -36.19 6.70 24.60
N LEU A 389 -35.66 7.68 23.84
CA LEU A 389 -36.45 8.48 22.91
C LEU A 389 -37.08 7.58 21.82
N SER A 390 -36.27 6.70 21.22
CA SER A 390 -36.73 5.79 20.16
C SER A 390 -37.83 4.82 20.66
N LEU A 391 -37.66 4.27 21.87
CA LEU A 391 -38.68 3.41 22.50
C LEU A 391 -39.97 4.18 22.79
N THR A 392 -39.85 5.43 23.26
CA THR A 392 -41.02 6.28 23.54
C THR A 392 -41.79 6.64 22.28
N ILE A 393 -41.07 6.92 21.16
CA ILE A 393 -41.73 7.18 19.87
C ILE A 393 -42.40 5.90 19.34
N HIS A 394 -41.76 4.75 19.51
CA HIS A 394 -42.35 3.47 19.08
C HIS A 394 -43.65 3.15 19.85
N GLU A 395 -43.65 3.36 21.17
CA GLU A 395 -44.83 3.21 22.00
C GLU A 395 -45.97 4.13 21.55
N ALA A 396 -45.67 5.37 21.18
CA ALA A 396 -46.66 6.31 20.66
C ALA A 396 -47.30 5.81 19.34
N ILE A 397 -46.52 5.19 18.48
CA ILE A 397 -46.99 4.58 17.21
C ILE A 397 -47.84 3.34 17.50
N GLU A 398 -47.43 2.46 18.41
CA GLU A 398 -48.19 1.27 18.78
C GLU A 398 -49.53 1.66 19.43
N CYS A 399 -49.57 2.66 20.30
CA CYS A 399 -50.82 3.19 20.91
C CYS A 399 -51.78 3.74 19.84
N ASP A 400 -51.25 4.39 18.79
CA ASP A 400 -52.06 4.87 17.68
C ASP A 400 -52.63 3.72 16.83
N GLU A 401 -51.88 2.69 16.56
CA GLU A 401 -52.34 1.48 15.87
C GLU A 401 -53.40 0.71 16.65
N HIS A 402 -53.32 0.73 17.97
CA HIS A 402 -54.30 0.11 18.88
C HIS A 402 -55.48 1.00 19.27
N LEU A 403 -55.63 2.16 18.67
CA LEU A 403 -56.71 3.14 18.95
C LEU A 403 -56.73 3.62 20.41
N ASP A 404 -55.57 3.81 21.03
CA ASP A 404 -55.42 4.44 22.37
C ASP A 404 -54.84 5.88 22.23
N PRO A 405 -55.72 6.87 22.02
CA PRO A 405 -55.31 8.25 21.86
C PRO A 405 -54.64 8.82 23.12
N ASP A 406 -55.11 8.45 24.31
CA ASP A 406 -54.56 8.97 25.56
C ASP A 406 -53.17 8.43 25.86
N GLY A 407 -52.92 7.17 25.48
CA GLY A 407 -51.61 6.53 25.54
C GLY A 407 -50.60 7.18 24.57
N ARG A 408 -51.04 7.40 23.34
CA ARG A 408 -50.24 8.06 22.29
C ARG A 408 -49.85 9.49 22.73
N ASP A 409 -50.79 10.30 23.18
CA ASP A 409 -50.56 11.69 23.54
C ASP A 409 -49.61 11.81 24.75
N ARG A 410 -49.69 10.88 25.72
CA ARG A 410 -48.73 10.77 26.80
C ARG A 410 -47.34 10.42 26.31
N ALA A 411 -47.21 9.41 25.44
CA ALA A 411 -45.92 8.99 24.89
C ALA A 411 -45.30 10.10 24.04
N LEU A 412 -46.07 10.84 23.24
CA LEU A 412 -45.58 11.98 22.46
C LEU A 412 -45.14 13.15 23.36
N ALA A 413 -45.86 13.42 24.46
CA ALA A 413 -45.45 14.45 25.43
C ALA A 413 -44.11 14.08 26.10
N ASP A 414 -43.93 12.80 26.46
CA ASP A 414 -42.68 12.31 27.01
C ASP A 414 -41.54 12.40 26.00
N ALA A 415 -41.78 12.07 24.72
CA ALA A 415 -40.79 12.18 23.67
C ALA A 415 -40.33 13.63 23.44
N ARG A 416 -41.29 14.59 23.43
CA ARG A 416 -40.98 16.02 23.33
C ARG A 416 -40.15 16.53 24.52
N ARG A 417 -40.47 16.11 25.73
CA ARG A 417 -39.66 16.44 26.91
C ARG A 417 -38.22 15.91 26.78
N LEU A 418 -38.06 14.68 26.36
CA LEU A 418 -36.73 14.09 26.14
C LEU A 418 -35.93 14.82 25.06
N ILE A 419 -36.58 15.27 23.98
CA ILE A 419 -35.92 16.05 22.92
C ILE A 419 -35.48 17.41 23.46
N HIS A 420 -36.33 18.07 24.23
CA HIS A 420 -35.98 19.36 24.84
C HIS A 420 -34.79 19.21 25.80
N GLU A 421 -34.80 18.18 26.65
CA GLU A 421 -33.70 17.88 27.57
C GLU A 421 -32.39 17.54 26.87
N MET A 422 -32.46 16.84 25.72
CA MET A 422 -31.28 16.38 24.98
C MET A 422 -30.69 17.45 24.05
N PHE A 423 -31.53 18.23 23.40
CA PHE A 423 -31.09 19.09 22.27
C PHE A 423 -31.44 20.57 22.46
N GLY A 424 -32.18 20.93 23.51
CA GLY A 424 -32.62 22.31 23.74
C GLY A 424 -33.57 22.83 22.65
N LEU A 425 -34.28 21.94 21.94
CA LEU A 425 -35.16 22.29 20.85
C LEU A 425 -36.59 22.60 21.40
N PRO A 426 -37.31 23.55 20.80
CA PRO A 426 -38.66 23.84 21.20
C PRO A 426 -39.63 22.68 20.93
N ASP A 427 -40.71 22.59 21.75
CA ASP A 427 -41.67 21.48 21.85
C ASP A 427 -42.41 21.10 20.53
N ASP A 428 -42.38 21.95 19.49
CA ASP A 428 -43.26 21.82 18.31
C ASP A 428 -42.66 21.09 17.11
N THR A 429 -41.47 20.49 17.23
CA THR A 429 -40.67 20.10 16.07
C THR A 429 -40.83 18.67 15.57
N ILE A 430 -41.54 17.78 16.23
CA ILE A 430 -41.72 16.41 15.74
C ILE A 430 -43.21 16.05 15.57
N GLY A 431 -43.64 15.97 14.30
CA GLY A 431 -44.91 15.37 13.93
C GLY A 431 -44.81 13.84 13.78
N ARG A 432 -45.98 13.16 13.76
CA ARG A 432 -46.08 11.70 13.58
C ARG A 432 -45.30 11.23 12.33
N ALA A 433 -45.43 11.92 11.19
CA ALA A 433 -44.75 11.54 9.94
C ALA A 433 -43.24 11.64 10.06
N GLU A 434 -42.69 12.58 10.83
CA GLU A 434 -41.24 12.71 11.06
C GLU A 434 -40.73 11.59 11.97
N ALA A 435 -41.48 11.21 13.01
CA ALA A 435 -41.15 10.08 13.88
C ALA A 435 -41.15 8.75 13.14
N GLU A 436 -42.14 8.50 12.31
CA GLU A 436 -42.22 7.32 11.47
C GLU A 436 -41.06 7.25 10.47
N ARG A 437 -40.66 8.39 9.88
CA ARG A 437 -39.52 8.49 8.97
C ARG A 437 -38.19 8.20 9.67
N ILE A 438 -37.96 8.75 10.85
CA ILE A 438 -36.77 8.47 11.67
C ILE A 438 -36.62 6.97 11.97
N LEU A 439 -37.73 6.33 12.38
CA LEU A 439 -37.76 4.89 12.67
C LEU A 439 -37.57 4.02 11.43
N ALA A 440 -38.16 4.42 10.30
CA ALA A 440 -38.04 3.70 9.04
C ALA A 440 -36.58 3.75 8.50
N ASP A 441 -35.94 4.92 8.52
CA ASP A 441 -34.55 5.10 8.09
C ASP A 441 -33.58 4.31 8.98
N ALA A 442 -33.79 4.30 10.29
CA ALA A 442 -33.03 3.52 11.25
C ALA A 442 -33.16 2.01 10.99
N LYS A 443 -34.38 1.53 10.71
CA LYS A 443 -34.65 0.12 10.39
C LYS A 443 -33.97 -0.31 9.10
N VAL A 444 -33.96 0.50 8.05
CA VAL A 444 -33.29 0.21 6.76
C VAL A 444 -31.78 0.14 6.95
N LYS A 445 -31.17 1.09 7.65
CA LYS A 445 -29.74 1.10 7.97
C LYS A 445 -29.31 -0.16 8.72
N LEU A 446 -30.11 -0.60 9.69
CA LEU A 446 -29.84 -1.79 10.47
C LEU A 446 -29.98 -3.08 9.67
N LEU A 447 -31.07 -3.25 8.89
CA LEU A 447 -31.27 -4.45 8.06
C LEU A 447 -30.11 -4.61 7.05
N ARG A 448 -29.56 -3.50 6.54
CA ARG A 448 -28.36 -3.51 5.71
C ARG A 448 -27.14 -4.00 6.51
N LYS A 449 -26.91 -3.49 7.72
CA LYS A 449 -25.80 -3.92 8.59
C LYS A 449 -25.92 -5.37 9.03
N LEU A 450 -27.10 -5.83 9.42
CA LEU A 450 -27.33 -7.24 9.77
C LEU A 450 -27.13 -8.18 8.56
N GLY A 451 -27.53 -7.77 7.37
CA GLY A 451 -27.26 -8.52 6.13
C GLY A 451 -25.76 -8.59 5.82
N GLU A 452 -25.03 -7.53 6.05
CA GLU A 452 -23.58 -7.48 5.89
C GLU A 452 -22.83 -8.28 6.97
N SER A 453 -23.33 -8.31 8.22
CA SER A 453 -22.70 -9.08 9.31
C SER A 453 -22.88 -10.59 9.19
N VAL A 454 -23.94 -11.06 8.52
CA VAL A 454 -24.19 -12.50 8.29
C VAL A 454 -23.33 -13.03 7.14
N THR A 455 -22.86 -12.15 6.24
CA THR A 455 -22.08 -12.54 5.06
C THR A 455 -20.58 -12.27 5.16
N ALA A 456 -20.13 -11.55 6.20
CA ALA A 456 -18.74 -11.24 6.41
C ALA A 456 -18.27 -11.79 7.75
N GLU A 457 -17.21 -12.60 7.73
CA GLU A 457 -16.23 -12.58 8.80
C GLU A 457 -15.61 -11.18 8.76
N ARG A 458 -16.22 -10.22 9.42
CA ARG A 458 -15.70 -8.86 9.53
C ARG A 458 -14.42 -8.91 10.37
N SER A 459 -13.32 -8.44 9.81
CA SER A 459 -12.33 -7.77 10.63
C SER A 459 -13.07 -6.60 11.30
N GLU A 460 -13.17 -6.65 12.62
CA GLU A 460 -13.74 -5.59 13.44
C GLU A 460 -12.85 -4.36 13.30
N THR A 461 -13.11 -3.55 12.29
CA THR A 461 -12.48 -2.24 12.20
C THR A 461 -13.31 -1.28 13.02
N GLU A 462 -12.69 -0.63 14.00
CA GLU A 462 -13.28 0.46 14.81
C GLU A 462 -13.89 1.60 13.95
N ALA A 463 -13.78 1.53 12.64
CA ALA A 463 -14.23 2.55 11.68
C ALA A 463 -15.74 2.82 11.71
N ASP A 464 -16.54 1.94 12.33
CA ASP A 464 -18.02 1.97 12.29
C ASP A 464 -18.67 2.45 13.61
N ALA A 465 -17.88 2.93 14.58
CA ALA A 465 -18.36 3.26 15.93
C ALA A 465 -19.52 4.27 15.95
N THR A 466 -19.53 5.27 15.07
CA THR A 466 -20.62 6.25 14.99
C THR A 466 -21.93 5.62 14.51
N GLY A 467 -21.85 4.72 13.55
CA GLY A 467 -23.00 3.97 13.06
C GLY A 467 -23.47 2.91 14.06
N ASP A 468 -22.60 2.44 14.93
CA ASP A 468 -22.93 1.51 16.01
C ASP A 468 -23.70 2.20 17.12
N GLU A 469 -23.29 3.41 17.57
CA GLU A 469 -24.07 4.23 18.52
C GLU A 469 -25.50 4.49 18.00
N GLU A 470 -25.64 4.87 16.74
CA GLU A 470 -26.94 5.16 16.12
C GLU A 470 -27.79 3.88 16.01
N SER A 471 -27.18 2.75 15.68
CA SER A 471 -27.86 1.45 15.59
C SER A 471 -28.37 0.96 16.94
N ALA A 472 -27.56 1.04 18.01
CA ALA A 472 -27.96 0.68 19.36
C ALA A 472 -29.10 1.56 19.89
N ALA A 473 -29.06 2.85 19.53
CA ALA A 473 -30.10 3.80 19.95
C ALA A 473 -31.46 3.56 19.25
N THR A 474 -31.44 3.18 17.97
CA THR A 474 -32.65 3.22 17.13
C THR A 474 -33.33 1.87 16.90
N LEU A 475 -32.69 0.76 17.28
CA LEU A 475 -33.28 -0.57 17.09
C LEU A 475 -34.34 -0.91 18.13
N VAL A 476 -35.56 -0.48 17.93
CA VAL A 476 -36.69 -0.70 18.84
C VAL A 476 -37.53 -1.95 18.54
N SER A 477 -37.37 -2.57 17.37
CA SER A 477 -38.14 -3.78 16.99
C SER A 477 -37.85 -5.00 17.89
N VAL A 478 -36.82 -4.92 18.74
CA VAL A 478 -36.44 -5.92 19.73
C VAL A 478 -36.09 -5.17 21.03
N ALA A 479 -37.04 -5.04 21.94
CA ALA A 479 -36.90 -4.39 23.24
C ALA A 479 -36.96 -5.43 24.36
N LEU A 480 -36.31 -5.14 25.47
CA LEU A 480 -36.47 -5.90 26.72
C LEU A 480 -37.82 -5.61 27.35
N PRO A 481 -38.42 -6.54 28.11
CA PRO A 481 -39.58 -6.23 28.88
C PRO A 481 -39.35 -5.06 29.84
N ALA A 482 -40.24 -4.06 29.79
CA ALA A 482 -40.14 -2.82 30.58
C ALA A 482 -38.78 -2.07 30.38
N GLU A 483 -38.18 -2.17 29.25
CA GLU A 483 -36.84 -1.58 28.95
C GLU A 483 -36.83 -0.07 29.18
N ARG A 484 -37.91 0.64 28.82
CA ARG A 484 -38.03 2.08 29.02
C ARG A 484 -37.85 2.45 30.50
N ARG A 485 -38.49 1.72 31.42
CA ARG A 485 -38.35 1.94 32.88
C ARG A 485 -36.92 1.66 33.33
N ARG A 486 -36.34 0.56 32.87
CA ARG A 486 -34.94 0.17 33.21
C ARG A 486 -33.95 1.22 32.76
N ILE A 487 -34.11 1.76 31.56
CA ILE A 487 -33.23 2.85 31.06
C ILE A 487 -33.39 4.10 31.91
N MET A 488 -34.61 4.47 32.32
CA MET A 488 -34.83 5.61 33.24
C MET A 488 -34.14 5.41 34.59
N GLU A 489 -34.19 4.21 35.13
CA GLU A 489 -33.50 3.85 36.39
C GLU A 489 -31.98 3.95 36.21
N LEU A 490 -31.42 3.45 35.10
CA LEU A 490 -29.99 3.57 34.78
C LEU A 490 -29.57 5.03 34.66
N LEU A 491 -30.34 5.86 33.96
CA LEU A 491 -30.06 7.29 33.79
C LEU A 491 -30.02 8.06 35.12
N GLN A 492 -30.79 7.63 36.17
CA GLN A 492 -30.73 8.21 37.49
C GLN A 492 -29.43 7.86 38.26
N LEU A 493 -28.82 6.73 37.93
CA LEU A 493 -27.58 6.25 38.56
C LEU A 493 -26.32 6.84 37.96
N ILE A 494 -26.40 7.52 36.81
CA ILE A 494 -25.23 8.07 36.11
C ILE A 494 -24.49 9.07 36.99
N PRO A 495 -23.18 8.92 37.19
CA PRO A 495 -22.38 9.89 37.93
C PRO A 495 -22.40 11.27 37.27
N ARG A 496 -22.60 12.33 38.06
CA ARG A 496 -22.62 13.71 37.55
C ARG A 496 -21.27 14.40 37.57
N ALA A 497 -20.28 13.81 38.26
CA ALA A 497 -18.90 14.29 38.29
C ALA A 497 -18.12 13.76 37.11
N ASP A 498 -16.95 14.34 36.84
CA ASP A 498 -16.01 13.78 35.84
C ASP A 498 -15.64 12.35 36.21
N GLU A 499 -15.61 11.50 35.21
CA GLU A 499 -15.31 10.08 35.37
C GLU A 499 -13.89 9.89 35.90
N SER A 500 -13.67 8.87 36.78
CA SER A 500 -12.36 8.50 37.31
C SER A 500 -11.32 8.35 36.20
N LYS A 501 -11.70 7.80 35.05
CA LYS A 501 -10.87 7.65 33.87
C LYS A 501 -10.42 9.00 33.29
N THR A 502 -11.35 9.94 33.19
CA THR A 502 -11.07 11.31 32.73
C THR A 502 -10.17 12.05 33.72
N LEU A 503 -10.43 11.91 35.02
CA LEU A 503 -9.62 12.53 36.08
C LEU A 503 -8.16 12.00 36.04
N GLU A 504 -7.98 10.70 35.79
CA GLU A 504 -6.67 10.11 35.66
C GLU A 504 -5.91 10.63 34.42
N LEU A 505 -6.61 10.79 33.29
CA LEU A 505 -6.04 11.46 32.12
C LEU A 505 -5.63 12.90 32.44
N LEU A 506 -6.51 13.69 33.06
CA LEU A 506 -6.21 15.10 33.37
C LEU A 506 -5.03 15.21 34.33
N ARG A 507 -4.88 14.32 35.31
CA ARG A 507 -3.72 14.26 36.20
C ARG A 507 -2.45 13.98 35.40
N ALA A 508 -2.46 12.94 34.55
CA ALA A 508 -1.32 12.57 33.74
C ALA A 508 -0.90 13.69 32.76
N LEU A 509 -1.86 14.41 32.17
CA LEU A 509 -1.59 15.58 31.34
C LEU A 509 -0.92 16.69 32.14
N GLY A 510 -1.39 16.97 33.36
CA GLY A 510 -0.80 17.96 34.26
C GLY A 510 0.64 17.62 34.62
N ASP A 511 0.90 16.37 35.00
CA ASP A 511 2.24 15.87 35.37
C ASP A 511 3.22 15.97 34.16
N LEU A 512 2.77 15.59 32.97
CA LEU A 512 3.57 15.71 31.76
C LEU A 512 3.91 17.18 31.40
N TRP A 513 2.93 18.08 31.46
CA TRP A 513 3.16 19.49 31.14
C TRP A 513 3.90 20.25 32.22
N ALA A 514 3.94 19.77 33.45
CA ALA A 514 4.82 20.32 34.50
C ALA A 514 6.29 20.11 34.14
N VAL A 515 6.61 18.99 33.47
CA VAL A 515 8.00 18.67 33.05
C VAL A 515 8.28 19.17 31.63
N HIS A 516 7.32 19.02 30.73
CA HIS A 516 7.43 19.38 29.31
C HIS A 516 6.28 20.28 28.86
N PRO A 517 6.30 21.57 29.11
CA PRO A 517 5.17 22.49 28.92
C PRO A 517 4.64 22.57 27.47
N ALA A 518 5.51 22.31 26.49
CA ALA A 518 5.19 22.38 25.06
C ALA A 518 4.78 21.01 24.45
N GLU A 519 4.73 19.95 25.27
CA GLU A 519 4.51 18.60 24.77
C GLU A 519 3.16 18.46 24.08
N LYS A 520 3.16 17.85 22.89
CA LYS A 520 1.95 17.56 22.12
C LYS A 520 1.50 16.13 22.41
N ILE A 521 0.22 15.99 22.68
CA ILE A 521 -0.36 14.73 23.16
C ILE A 521 -1.49 14.27 22.24
N VAL A 522 -1.45 13.00 21.86
CA VAL A 522 -2.51 12.34 21.09
C VAL A 522 -3.35 11.50 22.04
N VAL A 523 -4.66 11.67 22.03
CA VAL A 523 -5.60 10.88 22.84
C VAL A 523 -6.53 10.10 21.90
N PHE A 524 -6.50 8.80 21.96
CA PHE A 524 -7.43 7.95 21.23
C PHE A 524 -8.63 7.61 22.07
N THR A 525 -9.83 7.78 21.51
CA THR A 525 -11.10 7.31 22.04
C THR A 525 -12.02 6.91 20.90
N THR A 526 -12.94 5.98 21.12
CA THR A 526 -13.71 5.35 20.05
C THR A 526 -15.00 6.12 19.75
N TYR A 527 -15.72 6.58 20.77
CA TYR A 527 -17.08 7.10 20.65
C TYR A 527 -17.18 8.62 20.75
N LEU A 528 -18.12 9.23 20.00
CA LEU A 528 -18.31 10.68 19.95
C LEU A 528 -18.75 11.28 21.29
N GLY A 529 -19.52 10.54 22.07
CA GLY A 529 -19.89 10.94 23.43
C GLY A 529 -18.66 11.15 24.32
N SER A 530 -17.70 10.23 24.25
CA SER A 530 -16.41 10.31 24.94
C SER A 530 -15.56 11.49 24.46
N VAL A 531 -15.51 11.73 23.13
CA VAL A 531 -14.77 12.87 22.54
C VAL A 531 -15.25 14.20 23.11
N ASN A 532 -16.58 14.39 23.16
CA ASN A 532 -17.17 15.65 23.63
C ASN A 532 -16.92 15.86 25.14
N ALA A 533 -17.06 14.81 25.94
CA ALA A 533 -16.80 14.85 27.38
C ALA A 533 -15.34 15.17 27.69
N LEU A 534 -14.41 14.48 27.00
CA LEU A 534 -12.97 14.72 27.16
C LEU A 534 -12.58 16.12 26.74
N LYS A 535 -13.06 16.59 25.60
CA LYS A 535 -12.79 17.95 25.14
C LYS A 535 -13.25 18.98 26.19
N ALA A 536 -14.47 18.84 26.69
CA ALA A 536 -15.02 19.76 27.71
C ALA A 536 -14.21 19.71 29.01
N ALA A 537 -13.75 18.53 29.44
CA ALA A 537 -12.95 18.36 30.65
C ALA A 537 -11.55 18.98 30.51
N ILE A 538 -10.88 18.75 29.35
CA ILE A 538 -9.56 19.32 29.08
C ILE A 538 -9.63 20.84 28.92
N ASP A 539 -10.58 21.36 28.17
CA ASP A 539 -10.77 22.82 27.98
C ASP A 539 -11.03 23.52 29.31
N ARG A 540 -11.75 22.88 30.25
CA ARG A 540 -12.05 23.42 31.59
C ARG A 540 -10.79 23.41 32.47
N GLN A 541 -10.03 22.33 32.52
CA GLN A 541 -8.86 22.17 33.35
C GLN A 541 -7.60 22.88 32.79
N PHE A 542 -7.46 22.89 31.49
CA PHE A 542 -6.30 23.44 30.79
C PHE A 542 -6.72 24.37 29.63
N PRO A 543 -7.32 25.55 29.92
CA PRO A 543 -7.83 26.44 28.87
C PRO A 543 -6.79 26.90 27.84
N GLN A 544 -5.52 26.90 28.23
CA GLN A 544 -4.40 27.31 27.39
C GLN A 544 -3.87 26.18 26.50
N ALA A 545 -4.30 24.94 26.71
CA ALA A 545 -3.75 23.80 25.97
C ALA A 545 -4.24 23.76 24.52
N GLY A 546 -5.50 24.14 24.28
CA GLY A 546 -6.18 23.96 23.03
C GLY A 546 -6.41 22.47 22.70
N VAL A 547 -7.59 22.15 22.20
CA VAL A 547 -7.95 20.78 21.83
C VAL A 547 -8.42 20.75 20.39
N GLU A 548 -7.74 20.05 19.54
CA GLU A 548 -8.16 19.68 18.20
C GLU A 548 -8.85 18.32 18.22
N VAL A 549 -9.86 18.13 17.38
CA VAL A 549 -10.60 16.86 17.28
C VAL A 549 -10.55 16.32 15.87
N LEU A 550 -10.12 15.08 15.74
CA LEU A 550 -10.03 14.38 14.48
C LEU A 550 -11.05 13.24 14.44
N LYS A 551 -12.15 13.50 13.74
CA LYS A 551 -13.25 12.55 13.53
C LYS A 551 -13.08 11.83 12.19
N GLY A 552 -13.78 10.70 12.02
CA GLY A 552 -13.97 10.11 10.70
C GLY A 552 -14.67 11.09 9.75
N GLY A 553 -14.52 10.89 8.43
CA GLY A 553 -15.15 11.74 7.42
C GLY A 553 -14.19 12.20 6.33
N ASP A 554 -14.42 13.41 5.80
CA ASP A 554 -13.66 13.97 4.70
C ASP A 554 -12.15 14.06 4.98
N HIS A 555 -11.37 13.57 4.03
CA HIS A 555 -9.91 13.53 4.12
C HIS A 555 -9.29 14.94 4.23
N GLY A 556 -9.85 15.92 3.54
CA GLY A 556 -9.40 17.32 3.62
C GLY A 556 -9.49 17.89 5.03
N ALA A 557 -10.59 17.60 5.73
CA ALA A 557 -10.77 18.00 7.13
C ALA A 557 -9.75 17.34 8.06
N LYS A 558 -9.42 16.06 7.84
CA LYS A 558 -8.39 15.34 8.59
C LYS A 558 -7.01 15.99 8.43
N LEU A 559 -6.60 16.27 7.20
CA LEU A 559 -5.32 16.93 6.91
C LEU A 559 -5.25 18.35 7.51
N ALA A 560 -6.36 19.08 7.47
CA ALA A 560 -6.43 20.41 8.08
C ALA A 560 -6.27 20.35 9.61
N ALA A 561 -6.87 19.36 10.27
CA ALA A 561 -6.70 19.13 11.72
C ALA A 561 -5.26 18.73 12.06
N GLU A 562 -4.66 17.82 11.28
CA GLU A 562 -3.25 17.45 11.43
C GLU A 562 -2.32 18.66 11.30
N ARG A 563 -2.50 19.48 10.27
CA ARG A 563 -1.70 20.71 10.06
C ARG A 563 -1.85 21.69 11.21
N ARG A 564 -3.07 21.93 11.72
CA ARG A 564 -3.29 22.81 12.89
C ARG A 564 -2.60 22.25 14.13
N PHE A 565 -2.72 20.95 14.37
CA PHE A 565 -2.07 20.30 15.50
C PHE A 565 -0.53 20.34 15.41
N LYS A 566 0.04 20.20 14.20
CA LYS A 566 1.49 20.21 13.96
C LYS A 566 2.16 21.58 14.26
N ARG A 567 1.43 22.69 14.13
CA ARG A 567 2.00 24.04 14.35
C ARG A 567 2.49 24.20 15.78
N GLN A 568 3.63 24.89 15.97
CA GLN A 568 4.19 25.14 17.31
C GLN A 568 3.22 25.91 18.21
N ASP A 569 2.50 26.88 17.65
CA ASP A 569 1.47 27.70 18.32
C ASP A 569 0.07 27.04 18.30
N GLY A 570 -0.03 25.84 17.75
CA GLY A 570 -1.28 25.10 17.64
C GLY A 570 -1.69 24.36 18.91
N PRO A 571 -2.86 23.69 18.88
CA PRO A 571 -3.35 22.91 20.00
C PRO A 571 -2.32 21.91 20.52
N ARG A 572 -2.28 21.69 21.84
CA ARG A 572 -1.39 20.72 22.48
C ARG A 572 -2.01 19.32 22.59
N VAL A 573 -3.34 19.21 22.46
CA VAL A 573 -4.04 17.93 22.49
C VAL A 573 -4.74 17.68 21.16
N LEU A 574 -4.58 16.48 20.62
CA LEU A 574 -5.36 15.96 19.52
C LEU A 574 -6.17 14.77 20.00
N ILE A 575 -7.51 14.88 20.02
CA ILE A 575 -8.39 13.75 20.28
C ILE A 575 -8.76 13.08 18.97
N CYS A 576 -8.42 11.79 18.82
CA CYS A 576 -8.68 10.99 17.63
C CYS A 576 -9.75 9.94 17.90
N THR A 577 -10.78 9.86 17.04
CA THR A 577 -11.63 8.67 16.98
C THR A 577 -10.96 7.55 16.15
N ALA A 578 -11.46 6.33 16.29
CA ALA A 578 -10.99 5.19 15.49
C ALA A 578 -11.08 5.45 13.98
N ALA A 579 -12.19 6.01 13.51
CA ALA A 579 -12.35 6.40 12.10
C ALA A 579 -11.43 7.57 11.68
N GLY A 580 -10.94 8.37 12.63
CA GLY A 580 -9.96 9.43 12.40
C GLY A 580 -8.54 8.92 12.22
N ARG A 581 -8.21 7.73 12.73
CA ARG A 581 -6.83 7.21 12.76
C ARG A 581 -6.24 6.89 11.39
N GLU A 582 -7.06 6.51 10.43
CA GLU A 582 -6.57 6.09 9.12
C GLU A 582 -6.10 7.28 8.27
N GLY A 583 -4.93 7.13 7.66
CA GLY A 583 -4.40 8.09 6.70
C GLY A 583 -3.73 9.33 7.25
N ILE A 584 -3.40 9.37 8.55
CA ILE A 584 -2.68 10.49 9.18
C ILE A 584 -1.31 10.06 9.68
N ASN A 585 -0.39 11.03 9.74
CA ASN A 585 0.96 10.87 10.24
C ASN A 585 1.19 11.78 11.44
N LEU A 586 1.34 11.17 12.62
CA LEU A 586 1.49 11.88 13.90
C LEU A 586 2.88 11.69 14.53
N GLN A 587 3.88 11.28 13.76
CA GLN A 587 5.26 11.02 14.24
C GLN A 587 5.96 12.22 14.89
N PHE A 588 5.44 13.43 14.73
CA PHE A 588 5.94 14.61 15.41
C PHE A 588 5.47 14.73 16.88
N ALA A 589 4.47 13.93 17.29
CA ALA A 589 4.06 13.76 18.67
C ALA A 589 4.62 12.43 19.21
N ARG A 590 5.21 12.46 20.40
CA ARG A 590 5.79 11.27 21.01
C ARG A 590 4.92 10.66 22.11
N VAL A 591 3.88 11.36 22.57
CA VAL A 591 3.02 10.93 23.68
C VAL A 591 1.63 10.56 23.16
N LEU A 592 1.18 9.36 23.50
CA LEU A 592 -0.13 8.83 23.13
C LEU A 592 -0.84 8.25 24.35
N PHE A 593 -2.09 8.67 24.56
CA PHE A 593 -3.00 8.05 25.51
C PHE A 593 -4.07 7.24 24.79
N ASN A 594 -4.23 5.97 25.15
CA ASN A 594 -5.41 5.20 24.85
C ASN A 594 -6.40 5.42 26.00
N HIS A 595 -7.33 6.35 25.82
CA HIS A 595 -8.40 6.62 26.81
C HIS A 595 -9.34 5.44 26.91
N ASP A 596 -9.71 4.84 25.80
CA ASP A 596 -10.35 3.53 25.74
C ASP A 596 -9.50 2.53 24.99
N LEU A 597 -9.65 1.28 25.37
CA LEU A 597 -8.96 0.17 24.74
C LEU A 597 -9.91 -0.54 23.78
N PRO A 598 -9.51 -0.76 22.54
CA PRO A 598 -10.26 -1.58 21.62
C PRO A 598 -10.30 -3.02 22.15
N TRP A 599 -11.36 -3.74 21.82
CA TRP A 599 -11.49 -5.15 22.22
C TRP A 599 -10.43 -6.01 21.51
N ASN A 600 -10.08 -5.66 20.28
CA ASN A 600 -8.97 -6.29 19.59
C ASN A 600 -7.64 -5.59 19.95
N PRO A 601 -6.72 -6.25 20.65
CA PRO A 601 -5.46 -5.64 21.06
C PRO A 601 -4.54 -5.28 19.88
N MET A 602 -4.74 -5.84 18.68
CA MET A 602 -4.01 -5.42 17.48
C MET A 602 -4.33 -3.98 17.08
N ASP A 603 -5.52 -3.49 17.38
CA ASP A 603 -5.89 -2.11 17.12
C ASP A 603 -5.09 -1.12 18.00
N VAL A 604 -4.67 -1.54 19.20
CA VAL A 604 -3.76 -0.77 20.06
C VAL A 604 -2.40 -0.58 19.35
N GLU A 605 -1.86 -1.66 18.78
CA GLU A 605 -0.59 -1.60 18.04
C GLU A 605 -0.71 -0.70 16.80
N GLN A 606 -1.82 -0.74 16.10
CA GLN A 606 -2.08 0.16 14.97
C GLN A 606 -2.18 1.64 15.40
N ARG A 607 -2.75 1.92 16.59
CA ARG A 607 -2.76 3.28 17.18
C ARG A 607 -1.35 3.74 17.52
N ILE A 608 -0.54 2.89 18.16
CA ILE A 608 0.87 3.16 18.48
C ILE A 608 1.66 3.46 17.20
N GLY A 609 1.44 2.69 16.14
CA GLY A 609 2.06 2.89 14.84
C GLY A 609 1.75 4.23 14.16
N ARG A 610 0.89 5.09 14.74
CA ARG A 610 0.68 6.47 14.25
C ARG A 610 1.73 7.46 14.76
N ILE A 611 2.27 7.23 15.96
CA ILE A 611 3.33 8.05 16.55
C ILE A 611 4.70 7.39 16.47
N HIS A 612 4.75 6.06 16.59
CA HIS A 612 5.97 5.26 16.52
C HIS A 612 6.19 4.76 15.08
N ARG A 613 6.82 5.61 14.29
CA ARG A 613 7.14 5.36 12.87
C ARG A 613 8.53 5.90 12.55
N TYR A 614 9.01 5.56 11.37
CA TYR A 614 10.19 6.20 10.81
C TYR A 614 10.09 7.74 10.89
N GLY A 615 11.14 8.38 11.38
CA GLY A 615 11.21 9.83 11.60
C GLY A 615 10.77 10.30 12.99
N GLN A 616 10.35 9.41 13.90
CA GLN A 616 10.18 9.73 15.32
C GLN A 616 11.56 9.86 15.97
N GLN A 617 11.90 11.06 16.39
CA GLN A 617 13.23 11.39 16.98
C GLN A 617 13.35 11.05 18.46
N HIS A 618 12.23 10.86 19.15
CA HIS A 618 12.19 10.66 20.59
C HIS A 618 11.53 9.33 20.95
N THR A 619 11.86 8.80 22.11
CA THR A 619 11.18 7.62 22.65
C THR A 619 9.67 7.86 22.71
N ALA A 620 8.90 7.04 21.99
CA ALA A 620 7.43 7.09 22.02
C ALA A 620 6.92 6.63 23.40
N GLN A 621 6.07 7.44 24.03
CA GLN A 621 5.46 7.16 25.32
C GLN A 621 3.97 6.83 25.11
N VAL A 622 3.56 5.64 25.43
CA VAL A 622 2.19 5.16 25.27
C VAL A 622 1.58 4.87 26.64
N TYR A 623 0.45 5.45 26.91
CA TYR A 623 -0.29 5.25 28.16
C TYR A 623 -1.64 4.61 27.89
N ASN A 624 -1.86 3.41 28.42
CA ASN A 624 -3.13 2.70 28.37
C ASN A 624 -3.88 2.93 29.69
N LEU A 625 -5.03 3.61 29.66
CA LEU A 625 -5.88 3.83 30.84
C LEU A 625 -6.83 2.65 31.01
N VAL A 626 -6.67 1.88 32.09
CA VAL A 626 -7.37 0.62 32.32
C VAL A 626 -8.10 0.64 33.65
N SER A 627 -9.41 0.50 33.63
CA SER A 627 -10.16 0.30 34.86
C SER A 627 -10.07 -1.16 35.36
N ALA A 628 -9.48 -1.37 36.52
CA ALA A 628 -9.34 -2.71 37.11
C ALA A 628 -10.69 -3.33 37.56
N ASP A 629 -11.74 -2.51 37.70
CA ASP A 629 -13.07 -2.96 38.17
C ASP A 629 -13.97 -3.42 37.00
N THR A 630 -13.68 -3.02 35.77
CA THR A 630 -14.49 -3.39 34.60
C THR A 630 -14.08 -4.76 34.04
N ILE A 631 -15.02 -5.41 33.34
CA ILE A 631 -14.77 -6.71 32.69
C ILE A 631 -13.67 -6.54 31.64
N GLU A 632 -13.76 -5.49 30.83
CA GLU A 632 -12.83 -5.16 29.75
C GLU A 632 -11.41 -4.92 30.31
N GLY A 633 -11.32 -4.11 31.36
CA GLY A 633 -10.04 -3.84 32.01
C GLY A 633 -9.39 -5.08 32.58
N ARG A 634 -10.17 -5.94 33.25
CA ARG A 634 -9.66 -7.21 33.80
C ARG A 634 -9.16 -8.16 32.71
N ILE A 635 -9.87 -8.27 31.59
CA ILE A 635 -9.43 -9.09 30.45
C ILE A 635 -8.15 -8.52 29.87
N PHE A 636 -8.06 -7.20 29.67
CA PHE A 636 -6.83 -6.57 29.14
C PHE A 636 -5.63 -6.80 30.08
N LEU A 637 -5.78 -6.57 31.40
CA LEU A 637 -4.71 -6.77 32.36
C LEU A 637 -4.25 -8.24 32.39
N MET A 638 -5.19 -9.19 32.31
CA MET A 638 -4.87 -10.61 32.20
C MET A 638 -4.07 -10.94 30.92
N LEU A 639 -4.43 -10.36 29.80
CA LEU A 639 -3.69 -10.53 28.54
C LEU A 639 -2.26 -9.97 28.66
N GLU A 640 -2.09 -8.77 29.20
CA GLU A 640 -0.77 -8.16 29.42
C GLU A 640 0.10 -9.00 30.35
N GLU A 641 -0.45 -9.49 31.48
CA GLU A 641 0.27 -10.37 32.40
C GLU A 641 0.77 -11.63 31.69
N LYS A 642 -0.09 -12.26 30.91
CA LYS A 642 0.27 -13.48 30.18
C LYS A 642 1.26 -13.24 29.05
N LEU A 643 1.15 -12.12 28.33
CA LEU A 643 2.15 -11.72 27.33
C LEU A 643 3.52 -11.53 27.96
N LEU A 644 3.59 -10.88 29.12
CA LEU A 644 4.82 -10.69 29.86
C LEU A 644 5.42 -12.01 30.34
N GLU A 645 4.61 -12.94 30.83
CA GLU A 645 5.03 -14.28 31.22
C GLU A 645 5.67 -15.03 30.03
N ILE A 646 5.04 -14.97 28.88
CA ILE A 646 5.57 -15.57 27.64
C ILE A 646 6.88 -14.89 27.23
N GLY A 647 6.93 -13.55 27.25
CA GLY A 647 8.12 -12.77 26.91
C GLY A 647 9.32 -13.14 27.79
N ARG A 648 9.12 -13.25 29.11
CA ARG A 648 10.15 -13.67 30.05
C ARG A 648 10.62 -15.10 29.79
N THR A 649 9.69 -16.02 29.57
CA THR A 649 10.01 -17.44 29.32
C THR A 649 10.86 -17.61 28.07
N LEU A 650 10.67 -16.72 27.07
CA LEU A 650 11.36 -16.78 25.79
C LEU A 650 12.63 -15.91 25.73
N GLY A 651 12.97 -15.22 26.81
CA GLY A 651 14.09 -14.28 26.83
C GLY A 651 13.91 -13.08 25.89
N LYS A 652 12.66 -12.71 25.57
CA LYS A 652 12.28 -11.64 24.67
C LYS A 652 11.62 -10.48 25.44
N VAL A 653 12.34 -10.00 26.44
CA VAL A 653 11.98 -8.84 27.26
C VAL A 653 13.11 -7.83 27.11
N ASP A 654 12.76 -6.56 26.92
CA ASP A 654 13.72 -5.48 26.82
C ASP A 654 14.32 -5.10 28.18
N GLU A 655 15.24 -4.14 28.19
CA GLU A 655 15.90 -3.64 29.39
C GLU A 655 14.94 -2.99 30.44
N TYR A 656 13.73 -2.63 30.00
CA TYR A 656 12.66 -2.08 30.85
C TYR A 656 11.68 -3.14 31.34
N GLY A 657 11.92 -4.40 30.99
CA GLY A 657 11.06 -5.52 31.37
C GLY A 657 9.80 -5.65 30.51
N GLN A 658 9.74 -4.99 29.36
CA GLN A 658 8.62 -5.07 28.43
C GLN A 658 8.85 -6.13 27.35
N VAL A 659 7.76 -6.71 26.86
CA VAL A 659 7.81 -7.69 25.77
C VAL A 659 8.26 -7.00 24.48
N THR A 660 9.23 -7.61 23.76
CA THR A 660 9.71 -7.04 22.49
C THR A 660 8.55 -6.89 21.50
N GLU A 661 8.61 -5.83 20.68
CA GLU A 661 7.54 -5.49 19.73
C GLU A 661 7.16 -6.64 18.81
N ASP A 662 8.15 -7.27 18.20
CA ASP A 662 7.94 -8.41 17.30
C ASP A 662 7.16 -9.55 17.95
N LEU A 663 7.48 -9.84 19.23
CA LEU A 663 6.81 -10.89 19.98
C LEU A 663 5.37 -10.50 20.27
N ARG A 664 5.18 -9.25 20.68
CA ARG A 664 3.87 -8.71 21.03
C ARG A 664 2.93 -8.71 19.81
N GLU A 665 3.37 -8.15 18.68
CA GLU A 665 2.59 -8.14 17.43
C GLU A 665 2.24 -9.56 16.96
N GLN A 666 3.19 -10.48 17.03
CA GLN A 666 2.96 -11.87 16.61
C GLN A 666 1.93 -12.58 17.47
N ILE A 667 2.02 -12.46 18.79
CA ILE A 667 1.07 -13.11 19.70
C ILE A 667 -0.32 -12.50 19.58
N LEU A 668 -0.39 -11.16 19.57
CA LEU A 668 -1.67 -10.45 19.47
C LEU A 668 -2.36 -10.70 18.14
N GLY A 669 -1.61 -10.73 17.03
CA GLY A 669 -2.12 -11.09 15.71
C GLY A 669 -2.77 -12.47 15.70
N GLN A 670 -2.12 -13.45 16.30
CA GLN A 670 -2.65 -14.80 16.40
C GLN A 670 -3.87 -14.92 17.30
N LEU A 671 -3.89 -14.17 18.40
CA LEU A 671 -5.05 -14.11 19.29
C LEU A 671 -6.27 -13.52 18.58
N SER A 672 -6.07 -12.43 17.83
CA SER A 672 -7.14 -11.75 17.09
C SER A 672 -7.86 -12.63 16.08
N GLU A 673 -7.22 -13.69 15.60
CA GLU A 673 -7.81 -14.61 14.63
C GLU A 673 -8.53 -15.79 15.25
N ARG A 674 -8.06 -16.20 16.42
CA ARG A 674 -8.57 -17.42 17.08
C ARG A 674 -9.65 -17.12 18.09
N LEU A 675 -9.64 -15.92 18.67
CA LEU A 675 -10.63 -15.47 19.64
C LEU A 675 -11.62 -14.54 18.92
N SER A 676 -12.89 -14.88 18.94
CA SER A 676 -13.95 -13.91 18.74
C SER A 676 -14.01 -13.07 20.02
N TYR A 677 -13.42 -11.88 19.99
CA TYR A 677 -13.45 -10.99 21.15
C TYR A 677 -14.88 -10.64 21.57
N ASP A 678 -15.80 -10.41 20.62
CA ASP A 678 -17.21 -10.20 20.91
C ASP A 678 -17.81 -11.34 21.75
N LYS A 679 -17.53 -12.58 21.38
CA LYS A 679 -17.98 -13.75 22.14
C LYS A 679 -17.29 -13.85 23.50
N LEU A 680 -16.00 -13.60 23.57
CA LEU A 680 -15.22 -13.61 24.80
C LEU A 680 -15.79 -12.61 25.84
N TYR A 681 -16.07 -11.40 25.40
CA TYR A 681 -16.63 -10.37 26.27
C TYR A 681 -18.10 -10.64 26.65
N GLN A 682 -18.92 -11.21 25.75
CA GLN A 682 -20.26 -11.67 26.04
C GLN A 682 -20.29 -12.79 27.10
N ASP A 683 -19.40 -13.77 26.95
CA ASP A 683 -19.28 -14.87 27.91
C ASP A 683 -18.75 -14.37 29.28
N ALA A 684 -17.90 -13.35 29.29
CA ALA A 684 -17.40 -12.71 30.50
C ALA A 684 -18.50 -11.97 31.29
N ILE A 685 -19.51 -11.38 30.63
CA ILE A 685 -20.67 -10.81 31.32
C ILE A 685 -21.48 -11.90 32.05
N LYS A 686 -21.58 -13.10 31.47
CA LYS A 686 -22.30 -14.23 32.05
C LYS A 686 -21.54 -14.89 33.19
N ASP A 687 -20.20 -14.84 33.14
CA ASP A 687 -19.31 -15.38 34.17
C ASP A 687 -18.49 -14.27 34.85
N PRO A 688 -19.03 -13.58 35.88
CA PRO A 688 -18.33 -12.51 36.60
C PRO A 688 -16.98 -12.94 37.22
N THR A 689 -16.75 -14.25 37.38
CA THR A 689 -15.49 -14.78 37.91
C THR A 689 -14.41 -14.90 36.85
N LEU A 690 -14.76 -14.73 35.60
CA LEU A 690 -13.88 -14.85 34.41
C LEU A 690 -13.13 -16.19 34.30
N ARG A 691 -13.64 -17.26 34.91
CA ARG A 691 -12.95 -18.57 34.89
C ARG A 691 -12.92 -19.16 33.50
N ARG A 692 -14.05 -19.16 32.79
CA ARG A 692 -14.11 -19.65 31.42
C ARG A 692 -13.30 -18.76 30.48
N THR A 693 -13.46 -17.45 30.60
CA THR A 693 -12.70 -16.46 29.84
C THR A 693 -11.18 -16.64 30.00
N ARG A 694 -10.73 -16.83 31.27
CA ARG A 694 -9.31 -17.11 31.55
C ARG A 694 -8.85 -18.38 30.87
N GLN A 695 -9.62 -19.46 30.95
CA GLN A 695 -9.29 -20.73 30.34
C GLN A 695 -9.23 -20.66 28.82
N GLU A 696 -10.17 -19.95 28.18
CA GLU A 696 -10.19 -19.73 26.74
C GLU A 696 -8.98 -18.90 26.27
N VAL A 697 -8.63 -17.86 27.01
CA VAL A 697 -7.45 -17.02 26.75
C VAL A 697 -6.16 -17.82 26.95
N GLU A 698 -6.06 -18.63 28.01
CA GLU A 698 -4.88 -19.49 28.25
C GLU A 698 -4.70 -20.52 27.13
N VAL A 699 -5.77 -21.20 26.71
CA VAL A 699 -5.72 -22.14 25.58
C VAL A 699 -5.35 -21.45 24.28
N ALA A 700 -5.89 -20.25 24.04
CA ALA A 700 -5.56 -19.48 22.85
C ALA A 700 -4.10 -18.99 22.86
N LEU A 701 -3.59 -18.57 24.02
CA LEU A 701 -2.19 -18.15 24.20
C LEU A 701 -1.20 -19.33 24.06
N ASP A 702 -1.51 -20.50 24.62
CA ASP A 702 -0.69 -21.71 24.45
C ASP A 702 -0.66 -22.17 23.00
N ASN A 703 -1.81 -22.09 22.32
CA ASN A 703 -1.87 -22.33 20.88
C ASN A 703 -1.11 -21.27 20.09
N ALA A 704 -1.18 -20.00 20.48
CA ALA A 704 -0.42 -18.92 19.87
C ALA A 704 1.09 -19.09 20.10
N ARG A 705 1.49 -19.53 21.29
CA ARG A 705 2.89 -19.86 21.61
C ARG A 705 3.41 -20.99 20.74
N THR A 706 2.63 -22.07 20.60
CA THR A 706 2.99 -23.20 19.74
C THR A 706 3.07 -22.77 18.26
N ALA A 707 2.07 -22.05 17.79
CA ALA A 707 2.05 -21.53 16.42
C ALA A 707 3.18 -20.53 16.16
N ARG A 708 3.57 -19.71 17.16
CA ARG A 708 4.72 -18.83 17.06
C ARG A 708 6.04 -19.56 16.94
N GLN A 709 6.26 -20.60 17.74
CA GLN A 709 7.48 -21.40 17.61
C GLN A 709 7.64 -21.85 16.17
N VAL A 710 6.57 -22.24 15.56
CA VAL A 710 6.53 -22.69 14.19
C VAL A 710 6.73 -21.54 13.19
N VAL A 711 6.16 -20.36 13.45
CA VAL A 711 6.37 -19.17 12.62
C VAL A 711 7.79 -18.64 12.72
N PHE A 712 8.35 -18.61 13.93
CA PHE A 712 9.76 -18.30 14.14
C PHE A 712 10.65 -19.30 13.38
N GLU A 713 10.33 -20.59 13.46
CA GLU A 713 11.01 -21.63 12.71
C GLU A 713 10.91 -21.44 11.20
N LEU A 714 9.78 -20.97 10.65
CA LEU A 714 9.62 -20.69 9.22
C LEU A 714 10.44 -19.50 8.74
N PHE A 715 10.57 -18.45 9.55
CA PHE A 715 11.19 -17.20 9.12
C PHE A 715 12.61 -16.97 9.64
N GLN A 716 13.11 -17.77 10.60
CA GLN A 716 14.46 -17.60 11.13
C GLN A 716 15.57 -17.76 10.09
N ASP A 717 15.30 -18.50 9.02
CA ASP A 717 16.24 -18.75 7.91
C ASP A 717 15.99 -17.83 6.71
N LEU A 718 15.10 -16.83 6.83
CA LEU A 718 14.97 -15.83 5.78
C LEU A 718 16.21 -14.94 5.74
N ASP A 719 16.63 -14.62 4.53
CA ASP A 719 17.73 -13.70 4.27
C ASP A 719 17.45 -12.35 4.93
N GLN A 720 18.23 -12.03 5.95
CA GLN A 720 18.16 -10.73 6.60
C GLN A 720 18.74 -9.65 5.69
N PHE A 721 18.23 -8.44 5.79
CA PHE A 721 18.81 -7.28 5.16
C PHE A 721 20.25 -7.06 5.65
N ARG A 722 21.18 -6.85 4.71
CA ARG A 722 22.57 -6.48 5.01
C ARG A 722 22.87 -5.12 4.41
N LEU A 723 23.44 -4.24 5.20
CA LEU A 723 23.83 -2.90 4.74
C LEU A 723 24.82 -2.95 3.59
N ASP A 724 25.67 -3.98 3.53
CA ASP A 724 26.59 -4.20 2.43
C ASP A 724 25.91 -4.42 1.08
N ASP A 725 24.66 -4.92 1.09
CA ASP A 725 23.85 -5.02 -0.12
C ASP A 725 23.42 -3.66 -0.65
N TYR A 726 23.26 -2.66 0.24
CA TYR A 726 22.93 -1.29 -0.14
C TYR A 726 24.12 -0.51 -0.69
N LYS A 727 25.33 -0.73 -0.18
CA LYS A 727 26.54 -0.02 -0.62
C LYS A 727 26.78 -0.08 -2.13
N LYS A 728 26.25 -1.09 -2.81
CA LYS A 728 26.33 -1.23 -4.27
C LYS A 728 25.52 -0.19 -5.02
N PHE A 729 24.51 0.39 -4.40
CA PHE A 729 23.59 1.35 -5.00
C PHE A 729 23.93 2.80 -4.64
N ASP A 730 24.81 3.01 -3.68
CA ASP A 730 25.36 4.32 -3.33
C ASP A 730 26.53 4.65 -4.30
N ASP A 731 26.21 5.40 -5.34
CA ASP A 731 27.16 5.85 -6.35
C ASP A 731 27.79 7.21 -6.05
N SER A 732 27.68 7.70 -4.81
CA SER A 732 28.17 9.00 -4.37
C SER A 732 27.66 10.19 -5.20
N GLY A 733 26.40 10.08 -5.67
CA GLY A 733 25.72 11.16 -6.41
C GLY A 733 25.95 11.18 -7.92
N LYS A 734 26.78 10.28 -8.47
CA LYS A 734 27.06 10.24 -9.93
C LYS A 734 25.84 10.04 -10.79
N GLY A 735 24.88 9.22 -10.32
CA GLY A 735 23.60 9.01 -11.02
C GLY A 735 22.78 10.28 -11.12
N MET A 736 22.74 11.08 -10.05
CA MET A 736 22.06 12.37 -10.05
C MET A 736 22.76 13.39 -10.95
N GLU A 737 24.08 13.46 -10.94
CA GLU A 737 24.86 14.34 -11.84
C GLU A 737 24.58 13.97 -13.30
N ARG A 738 24.56 12.68 -13.62
CA ARG A 738 24.27 12.21 -14.97
C ARG A 738 22.83 12.50 -15.39
N LEU A 739 21.86 12.32 -14.50
CA LEU A 739 20.47 12.67 -14.73
C LEU A 739 20.30 14.18 -14.96
N LEU A 740 20.99 15.01 -14.18
CA LEU A 740 20.98 16.46 -14.34
C LEU A 740 21.56 16.87 -15.69
N HIS A 741 22.71 16.30 -16.08
CA HIS A 741 23.33 16.58 -17.38
C HIS A 741 22.40 16.21 -18.55
N TYR A 742 21.81 15.01 -18.49
CA TYR A 742 20.78 14.58 -19.44
C TYR A 742 19.61 15.57 -19.48
N PHE A 743 19.09 15.96 -18.33
CA PHE A 743 17.94 16.85 -18.23
C PHE A 743 18.24 18.25 -18.79
N GLN A 744 19.41 18.83 -18.48
CA GLN A 744 19.85 20.10 -19.00
C GLN A 744 19.93 20.09 -20.53
N ALA A 745 20.65 19.12 -21.09
CA ALA A 745 20.78 18.98 -22.55
C ALA A 745 19.41 18.72 -23.22
N GLY A 746 18.55 17.92 -22.61
CA GLY A 746 17.20 17.65 -23.14
C GLY A 746 16.29 18.86 -23.14
N VAL A 747 16.30 19.67 -22.08
CA VAL A 747 15.54 20.92 -21.98
C VAL A 747 16.02 21.91 -23.05
N GLU A 748 17.33 22.09 -23.19
CA GLU A 748 17.91 23.00 -24.18
C GLU A 748 17.59 22.54 -25.61
N GLN A 749 17.70 21.24 -25.89
CA GLN A 749 17.38 20.67 -27.20
C GLN A 749 15.89 20.86 -27.53
N ALA A 750 15.01 20.80 -26.54
CA ALA A 750 13.58 21.04 -26.72
C ALA A 750 13.21 22.54 -26.79
N GLY A 751 14.20 23.47 -26.81
CA GLY A 751 14.00 24.93 -26.87
C GLY A 751 13.58 25.56 -25.53
N GLY A 752 13.72 24.82 -24.41
CA GLY A 752 13.50 25.34 -23.09
C GLY A 752 14.71 26.05 -22.49
N THR A 753 14.59 26.53 -21.27
CA THR A 753 15.68 27.14 -20.50
C THR A 753 15.79 26.51 -19.12
N ILE A 754 17.03 26.31 -18.67
CA ILE A 754 17.36 25.90 -17.31
C ILE A 754 18.41 26.87 -16.75
N ARG A 755 18.12 27.46 -15.60
CA ARG A 755 18.99 28.48 -14.97
C ARG A 755 19.26 28.09 -13.53
N PRO A 756 20.52 27.98 -13.10
CA PRO A 756 20.83 27.81 -11.69
C PRO A 756 20.42 29.08 -10.93
N LYS A 757 19.80 28.93 -9.77
CA LYS A 757 19.39 30.02 -8.87
C LYS A 757 20.21 29.99 -7.59
N ASP A 758 20.37 28.83 -7.00
CA ASP A 758 21.12 28.54 -5.79
C ASP A 758 21.88 27.21 -5.97
N PRO A 759 22.78 26.84 -5.08
CA PRO A 759 23.36 25.50 -5.09
C PRO A 759 22.24 24.44 -5.09
N ASP A 760 22.33 23.50 -6.02
CA ASP A 760 21.35 22.41 -6.22
C ASP A 760 19.90 22.85 -6.59
N VAL A 761 19.67 24.13 -6.93
CA VAL A 761 18.35 24.67 -7.28
C VAL A 761 18.35 25.29 -8.68
N TYR A 762 17.40 24.87 -9.49
CA TYR A 762 17.24 25.27 -10.88
C TYR A 762 15.85 25.84 -11.15
N GLU A 763 15.76 26.88 -11.96
CA GLU A 763 14.52 27.36 -12.55
C GLU A 763 14.43 26.84 -13.99
N VAL A 764 13.41 26.09 -14.27
CA VAL A 764 13.21 25.40 -15.56
C VAL A 764 11.96 25.92 -16.23
N SER A 765 12.07 26.29 -17.51
CA SER A 765 10.93 26.63 -18.37
C SER A 765 11.06 25.82 -19.66
N LEU A 766 10.01 25.09 -20.00
CA LEU A 766 9.90 24.39 -21.27
C LEU A 766 8.77 25.06 -22.08
N ASN A 767 8.86 25.06 -23.41
CA ASN A 767 7.93 25.76 -24.29
C ASN A 767 6.46 25.47 -23.93
N GLY A 768 5.73 26.51 -23.48
CA GLY A 768 4.31 26.45 -23.14
C GLY A 768 3.99 26.09 -21.68
N ASP A 769 4.97 25.71 -20.87
CA ASP A 769 4.75 25.41 -19.46
C ASP A 769 5.13 26.59 -18.56
N ALA A 770 4.45 26.72 -17.41
CA ALA A 770 4.85 27.69 -16.39
C ALA A 770 6.23 27.34 -15.84
N PRO A 771 7.10 28.31 -15.52
CA PRO A 771 8.39 28.06 -14.91
C PRO A 771 8.23 27.28 -13.61
N CYS A 772 9.02 26.23 -13.44
CA CYS A 772 9.04 25.46 -12.20
C CYS A 772 10.42 25.51 -11.53
N ARG A 773 10.43 25.43 -10.19
CA ARG A 773 11.65 25.30 -9.42
C ARG A 773 11.93 23.85 -9.15
N LEU A 774 13.16 23.43 -9.37
CA LEU A 774 13.61 22.05 -9.29
C LEU A 774 14.91 21.96 -8.51
N SER A 775 15.03 20.97 -7.62
CA SER A 775 16.26 20.73 -6.86
C SER A 775 16.81 19.34 -7.14
N THR A 776 18.12 19.21 -7.09
CA THR A 776 18.84 17.91 -7.05
C THR A 776 19.00 17.42 -5.62
N ASN A 777 18.83 18.31 -4.62
CA ASN A 777 18.94 18.00 -3.22
C ASN A 777 17.55 17.68 -2.63
N ARG A 778 17.42 16.47 -2.10
CA ARG A 778 16.16 15.93 -1.57
C ARG A 778 15.68 16.68 -0.32
N ASP A 779 16.60 17.04 0.56
CA ASP A 779 16.26 17.70 1.83
C ASP A 779 15.75 19.12 1.58
N LEU A 780 16.41 19.87 0.71
CA LEU A 780 15.92 21.18 0.25
C LEU A 780 14.53 21.09 -0.40
N ALA A 781 14.30 20.06 -1.21
CA ALA A 781 13.00 19.87 -1.87
C ALA A 781 11.88 19.50 -0.87
N LYS A 782 12.19 18.78 0.23
CA LYS A 782 11.23 18.47 1.29
C LYS A 782 10.82 19.69 2.09
N GLU A 783 11.79 20.59 2.39
CA GLU A 783 11.53 21.79 3.17
C GLU A 783 10.65 22.81 2.46
N GLN A 784 10.60 22.78 1.13
CA GLN A 784 9.88 23.74 0.32
C GLN A 784 8.75 23.10 -0.48
N GLU A 785 7.50 23.47 -0.19
CA GLU A 785 6.32 22.92 -0.89
C GLU A 785 6.35 23.18 -2.40
N ASN A 786 6.82 24.37 -2.82
CA ASN A 786 6.83 24.82 -4.22
C ASN A 786 8.07 24.39 -5.02
N MET A 787 8.90 23.54 -4.48
CA MET A 787 10.11 23.02 -5.12
C MET A 787 9.92 21.56 -5.49
N SER A 788 10.13 21.18 -6.74
CA SER A 788 10.12 19.78 -7.18
C SER A 788 11.51 19.17 -7.01
N LEU A 789 11.59 17.86 -6.85
CA LEU A 789 12.83 17.10 -6.84
C LEU A 789 13.09 16.51 -8.23
N LEU A 790 14.32 16.59 -8.73
CA LEU A 790 14.72 15.92 -9.97
C LEU A 790 14.73 14.40 -9.77
N GLY A 791 14.09 13.68 -10.66
CA GLY A 791 14.03 12.21 -10.63
C GLY A 791 13.42 11.65 -11.91
N LEU A 792 13.53 10.34 -12.11
CA LEU A 792 13.12 9.66 -13.35
C LEU A 792 11.62 9.79 -13.63
N GLU A 793 10.77 9.82 -12.60
CA GLU A 793 9.32 9.97 -12.73
C GLU A 793 8.85 11.43 -12.74
N HIS A 794 9.76 12.41 -12.64
CA HIS A 794 9.37 13.81 -12.77
C HIS A 794 8.70 14.04 -14.14
N PRO A 795 7.54 14.75 -14.23
CA PRO A 795 6.78 14.86 -15.48
C PRO A 795 7.59 15.36 -16.67
N LEU A 796 8.47 16.35 -16.45
CA LEU A 796 9.34 16.88 -17.50
C LEU A 796 10.39 15.84 -17.94
N VAL A 797 10.99 15.10 -17.01
CA VAL A 797 11.96 14.04 -17.33
C VAL A 797 11.29 12.93 -18.14
N ARG A 798 10.11 12.44 -17.68
CA ARG A 798 9.34 11.42 -18.43
C ARG A 798 8.99 11.86 -19.84
N ARG A 799 8.55 13.12 -20.01
CA ARG A 799 8.24 13.67 -21.31
C ARG A 799 9.46 13.67 -22.24
N LEU A 800 10.62 14.16 -21.74
CA LEU A 800 11.86 14.16 -22.51
C LEU A 800 12.34 12.74 -22.84
N MET A 801 12.33 11.81 -21.88
CA MET A 801 12.71 10.42 -22.11
C MET A 801 11.81 9.74 -23.15
N GLY A 802 10.49 10.00 -23.12
CA GLY A 802 9.55 9.47 -24.11
C GLY A 802 9.91 9.93 -25.52
N VAL A 803 10.16 11.23 -25.68
CA VAL A 803 10.57 11.79 -26.99
C VAL A 803 11.92 11.24 -27.45
N HIS A 804 12.90 11.15 -26.54
CA HIS A 804 14.26 10.72 -26.91
C HIS A 804 14.36 9.23 -27.23
N ARG A 805 13.55 8.38 -26.61
CA ARG A 805 13.50 6.95 -26.95
C ARG A 805 12.89 6.68 -28.33
N ASP A 806 11.98 7.56 -28.78
CA ASP A 806 11.23 7.38 -30.03
C ASP A 806 12.01 7.96 -31.23
N ILE A 807 13.27 7.53 -31.44
CA ILE A 807 14.05 7.84 -32.65
C ILE A 807 14.12 6.62 -33.56
N ALA A 808 14.01 6.90 -34.87
CA ALA A 808 14.00 5.84 -35.87
C ALA A 808 15.34 5.04 -35.91
N PRO A 809 15.30 3.75 -36.25
CA PRO A 809 16.55 2.93 -36.37
C PRO A 809 17.57 3.58 -37.27
N ALA A 810 17.12 4.19 -38.38
CA ALA A 810 18.00 4.85 -39.37
C ALA A 810 18.76 6.08 -38.82
N ASP A 811 18.33 6.64 -37.70
CA ASP A 811 18.97 7.79 -37.03
C ASP A 811 19.94 7.35 -35.90
N ARG A 812 20.06 6.04 -35.65
CA ARG A 812 20.92 5.45 -34.62
C ARG A 812 22.31 5.02 -35.13
N GLY A 813 22.59 5.23 -36.40
CA GLY A 813 23.89 4.94 -37.05
C GLY A 813 24.63 6.22 -37.48
N LEU A 814 25.77 6.54 -36.84
CA LEU A 814 26.55 7.75 -37.14
C LEU A 814 28.01 7.41 -37.46
N ALA A 815 28.65 8.21 -38.36
CA ALA A 815 30.09 8.22 -38.61
C ALA A 815 30.64 9.62 -38.33
N GLY A 816 31.71 9.74 -37.56
CA GLY A 816 32.29 11.01 -37.17
C GLY A 816 33.80 10.91 -36.93
N ARG A 817 34.42 12.01 -36.52
CA ARG A 817 35.83 12.11 -36.17
C ARG A 817 35.97 12.39 -34.69
N LEU A 818 36.99 11.79 -34.07
CA LEU A 818 37.39 12.25 -32.72
C LEU A 818 38.34 13.44 -32.85
N PRO A 819 38.42 14.28 -31.78
CA PRO A 819 39.45 15.35 -31.74
C PRO A 819 40.84 14.78 -32.03
N SER A 820 41.69 15.54 -32.70
CA SER A 820 43.04 15.12 -33.11
C SER A 820 43.95 14.74 -31.92
N SER A 821 43.54 15.02 -30.70
CA SER A 821 44.21 14.57 -29.47
C SER A 821 43.94 13.11 -29.14
N VAL A 822 42.96 12.45 -29.80
CA VAL A 822 42.56 11.07 -29.55
C VAL A 822 42.79 10.26 -30.81
N ASP A 823 43.88 9.50 -30.84
CA ASP A 823 44.25 8.63 -31.98
C ASP A 823 43.58 7.26 -31.86
N LEU A 824 42.25 7.22 -32.02
CA LEU A 824 41.43 6.01 -31.99
C LEU A 824 40.54 5.95 -33.23
N ARG A 825 40.59 4.79 -33.96
CA ARG A 825 39.73 4.52 -35.11
C ARG A 825 39.02 3.19 -34.96
N GLY A 826 37.73 3.16 -35.34
CA GLY A 826 36.94 1.96 -35.28
C GLY A 826 35.46 2.20 -35.12
N VAL A 827 34.81 1.31 -34.38
CA VAL A 827 33.37 1.35 -34.17
C VAL A 827 33.06 1.23 -32.68
N ILE A 828 32.14 2.04 -32.17
CA ILE A 828 31.55 1.90 -30.82
C ILE A 828 30.12 1.48 -31.02
N THR A 829 29.73 0.40 -30.36
CA THR A 829 28.35 -0.12 -30.42
C THR A 829 27.74 -0.18 -29.03
N PHE A 830 26.47 0.22 -28.92
CA PHE A 830 25.73 0.22 -27.68
C PHE A 830 24.59 -0.78 -27.77
N TRP A 831 24.47 -1.65 -26.77
CA TRP A 831 23.53 -2.77 -26.76
C TRP A 831 22.72 -2.83 -25.48
N ARG A 832 21.40 -2.93 -25.60
CA ARG A 832 20.56 -3.35 -24.49
C ARG A 832 20.65 -4.88 -24.38
N VAL A 833 21.16 -5.35 -23.26
CA VAL A 833 21.35 -6.77 -22.98
C VAL A 833 20.39 -7.20 -21.89
N GLU A 834 19.59 -8.20 -22.18
CA GLU A 834 18.70 -8.86 -21.23
C GLU A 834 19.19 -10.28 -20.97
N ILE A 835 19.44 -10.59 -19.72
CA ILE A 835 19.90 -11.91 -19.25
C ILE A 835 18.78 -12.51 -18.44
N ARG A 836 18.34 -13.72 -18.81
CA ARG A 836 17.31 -14.47 -18.08
C ARG A 836 17.96 -15.70 -17.44
N GLY A 837 18.04 -15.68 -16.12
CA GLY A 837 18.54 -16.79 -15.32
C GLY A 837 17.50 -17.91 -15.17
N VAL A 838 17.96 -19.10 -14.85
CA VAL A 838 17.13 -20.32 -14.66
C VAL A 838 16.05 -20.15 -13.58
N LYS A 839 16.29 -19.31 -12.58
CA LYS A 839 15.37 -19.02 -11.46
C LYS A 839 14.44 -17.83 -11.72
N GLY A 840 14.28 -17.39 -12.99
CA GLY A 840 13.42 -16.26 -13.32
C GLY A 840 14.05 -14.87 -13.04
N GLN A 841 15.34 -14.82 -12.73
CA GLN A 841 16.06 -13.54 -12.62
C GLN A 841 16.21 -12.92 -14.00
N VAL A 842 15.89 -11.63 -14.12
CA VAL A 842 16.10 -10.87 -15.35
C VAL A 842 16.99 -9.67 -15.01
N GLN A 843 18.15 -9.61 -15.65
CA GLN A 843 19.02 -8.46 -15.56
C GLN A 843 19.02 -7.74 -16.90
N GLN A 844 18.80 -6.44 -16.87
CA GLN A 844 18.93 -5.60 -18.04
C GLN A 844 20.06 -4.60 -17.82
N ARG A 845 20.88 -4.41 -18.84
CA ARG A 845 21.95 -3.42 -18.82
C ARG A 845 22.26 -2.95 -20.22
N VAL A 846 22.92 -1.80 -20.33
CA VAL A 846 23.55 -1.36 -21.58
C VAL A 846 25.00 -1.80 -21.58
N ALA A 847 25.40 -2.48 -22.63
CA ALA A 847 26.80 -2.90 -22.89
C ALA A 847 27.35 -2.05 -24.02
N THR A 848 28.58 -1.55 -23.84
CA THR A 848 29.35 -0.86 -24.88
C THR A 848 30.42 -1.80 -25.37
N ILE A 849 30.48 -2.02 -26.71
CA ILE A 849 31.53 -2.83 -27.37
C ILE A 849 32.23 -1.98 -28.41
N GLY A 850 33.54 -1.81 -28.25
CA GLY A 850 34.41 -1.15 -29.17
C GLY A 850 35.12 -2.15 -30.10
N LEU A 851 35.19 -1.82 -31.41
CA LEU A 851 35.85 -2.62 -32.43
C LEU A 851 36.84 -1.74 -33.18
N ASN A 852 38.02 -2.27 -33.53
CA ASN A 852 38.91 -1.62 -34.48
C ASN A 852 38.40 -1.76 -35.93
N ALA A 853 39.07 -1.17 -36.90
CA ALA A 853 38.70 -1.23 -38.32
C ALA A 853 38.70 -2.68 -38.89
N GLN A 854 39.42 -3.60 -38.26
CA GLN A 854 39.47 -5.03 -38.63
C GLN A 854 38.28 -5.81 -38.02
N GLY A 855 37.50 -5.22 -37.11
CA GLY A 855 36.40 -5.86 -36.42
C GLY A 855 36.83 -6.62 -35.17
N GLU A 856 38.05 -6.40 -34.69
CA GLU A 856 38.55 -6.95 -33.46
C GLU A 856 38.24 -6.00 -32.29
N ARG A 857 38.20 -6.55 -31.10
CA ARG A 857 37.81 -5.77 -29.89
C ARG A 857 38.82 -4.68 -29.56
N SER A 858 38.32 -3.48 -29.27
CA SER A 858 39.10 -2.30 -28.87
C SER A 858 38.63 -1.78 -27.52
N ARG A 859 39.32 -2.15 -26.43
CA ARG A 859 39.04 -1.64 -25.09
C ARG A 859 39.14 -0.13 -24.92
N PRO A 860 40.12 0.56 -25.57
CA PRO A 860 40.21 2.01 -25.53
C PRO A 860 38.95 2.71 -26.07
N LEU A 861 38.31 2.13 -27.11
CA LEU A 861 37.05 2.67 -27.64
C LEU A 861 35.86 2.41 -26.69
N GLU A 862 35.87 1.30 -25.96
CA GLU A 862 34.83 0.99 -24.97
C GLU A 862 34.87 1.93 -23.75
N GLN A 863 36.07 2.38 -23.38
CA GLN A 863 36.35 3.22 -22.21
C GLN A 863 36.30 4.72 -22.51
N LEU A 864 36.00 5.11 -23.76
CA LEU A 864 35.90 6.51 -24.11
C LEU A 864 34.66 7.14 -23.55
N ASP A 865 34.85 7.86 -22.43
CA ASP A 865 33.76 8.61 -21.78
C ASP A 865 33.21 9.67 -22.71
N ASP A 866 31.89 9.80 -22.73
CA ASP A 866 31.13 10.74 -23.54
C ASP A 866 31.54 10.74 -25.02
N ALA A 867 31.85 9.54 -25.55
CA ALA A 867 32.33 9.37 -26.94
C ALA A 867 31.46 10.11 -27.98
N LEU A 868 30.15 10.10 -27.80
CA LEU A 868 29.21 10.79 -28.70
C LEU A 868 29.35 12.31 -28.62
N LEU A 869 29.45 12.87 -27.44
CA LEU A 869 29.58 14.33 -27.26
C LEU A 869 30.93 14.88 -27.75
N ARG A 870 31.96 14.01 -27.85
CA ARG A 870 33.28 14.34 -28.38
C ARG A 870 33.36 14.15 -29.89
N LEU A 871 32.34 13.56 -30.53
CA LEU A 871 32.34 13.30 -31.97
C LEU A 871 32.21 14.63 -32.74
N GLU A 872 33.22 14.93 -33.54
CA GLU A 872 33.22 16.08 -34.43
C GLU A 872 32.39 15.81 -35.69
N PRO A 873 31.71 16.82 -36.23
CA PRO A 873 30.95 16.71 -37.47
C PRO A 873 31.80 16.24 -38.65
N GLY A 874 31.18 15.54 -39.59
CA GLY A 874 31.82 15.00 -40.75
C GLY A 874 32.35 13.60 -40.52
N GLY A 875 32.96 12.99 -41.50
CA GLY A 875 33.41 11.60 -41.48
C GLY A 875 32.53 10.75 -42.39
N ASP A 876 33.19 10.06 -43.35
CA ASP A 876 32.52 9.07 -44.16
C ASP A 876 32.47 7.75 -43.40
N PRO A 877 31.46 6.92 -43.64
CA PRO A 877 31.39 5.61 -43.04
C PRO A 877 32.65 4.76 -43.27
N LEU A 878 33.20 4.22 -42.18
CA LEU A 878 34.45 3.46 -42.18
C LEU A 878 34.31 2.06 -42.81
N LEU A 879 33.13 1.44 -42.58
CA LEU A 879 32.84 0.07 -43.01
C LEU A 879 31.74 0.05 -44.07
N ASP A 880 31.80 -0.94 -44.94
CA ASP A 880 30.73 -1.20 -45.90
C ASP A 880 29.49 -1.85 -45.20
N PRO A 881 28.27 -1.72 -45.76
CA PRO A 881 27.06 -2.25 -45.15
C PRO A 881 27.09 -3.76 -44.90
N THR A 882 27.73 -4.54 -45.77
CA THR A 882 27.84 -6.01 -45.64
C THR A 882 28.67 -6.36 -44.41
N ARG A 883 29.78 -5.66 -44.23
CA ARG A 883 30.67 -5.86 -43.07
C ARG A 883 29.99 -5.49 -41.77
N ARG A 884 29.25 -4.36 -41.76
CA ARG A 884 28.45 -3.94 -40.56
C ARG A 884 27.42 -5.00 -40.19
N THR A 885 26.65 -5.48 -41.17
CA THR A 885 25.66 -6.53 -40.96
C THR A 885 26.27 -7.80 -40.39
N HIS A 886 27.45 -8.20 -40.94
CA HIS A 886 28.16 -9.34 -40.41
C HIS A 886 28.60 -9.16 -38.96
N LEU A 887 29.15 -8.01 -38.60
CA LEU A 887 29.57 -7.69 -37.22
C LEU A 887 28.40 -7.72 -36.23
N VAL A 888 27.27 -7.14 -36.60
CA VAL A 888 26.07 -7.08 -35.77
C VAL A 888 25.44 -8.46 -35.57
N ARG A 889 25.36 -9.27 -36.63
CA ARG A 889 24.74 -10.60 -36.55
C ARG A 889 25.60 -11.65 -35.85
N ASN A 890 26.90 -11.65 -36.14
CA ASN A 890 27.72 -12.82 -35.82
C ASN A 890 28.89 -12.54 -34.87
N VAL A 891 29.38 -11.32 -34.78
CA VAL A 891 30.59 -11.02 -34.02
C VAL A 891 30.29 -10.41 -32.66
N VAL A 892 29.57 -9.29 -32.62
CA VAL A 892 29.37 -8.53 -31.41
C VAL A 892 28.49 -9.27 -30.40
N PRO A 893 27.37 -9.93 -30.79
CA PRO A 893 26.58 -10.71 -29.83
C PRO A 893 27.37 -11.82 -29.14
N GLU A 894 28.30 -12.46 -29.88
CA GLU A 894 29.15 -13.49 -29.31
C GLU A 894 30.23 -12.92 -28.36
N MET A 895 30.73 -11.71 -28.64
CA MET A 895 31.60 -10.99 -27.69
C MET A 895 30.87 -10.66 -26.39
N ILE A 896 29.67 -10.15 -26.48
CA ILE A 896 28.80 -9.88 -25.30
C ILE A 896 28.58 -11.16 -24.53
N ARG A 897 28.25 -12.27 -25.19
CA ARG A 897 28.04 -13.56 -24.58
C ARG A 897 29.26 -14.03 -23.79
N ARG A 898 30.45 -13.91 -24.38
CA ARG A 898 31.71 -14.28 -23.72
C ARG A 898 32.00 -13.41 -22.51
N ASP A 899 31.76 -12.10 -22.60
CA ASP A 899 31.91 -11.19 -21.44
C ASP A 899 30.99 -11.56 -20.30
N LEU A 900 29.73 -11.88 -20.61
CA LEU A 900 28.76 -12.30 -19.63
C LEU A 900 29.13 -13.61 -18.93
N ALA A 901 29.65 -14.56 -19.70
CA ALA A 901 30.13 -15.83 -19.18
C ALA A 901 31.40 -15.66 -18.31
N HIS A 902 32.37 -14.86 -18.74
CA HIS A 902 33.57 -14.56 -17.94
C HIS A 902 33.26 -13.80 -16.65
N ALA A 903 32.25 -12.92 -16.67
CA ALA A 903 31.81 -12.21 -15.50
C ALA A 903 30.97 -13.09 -14.54
N GLY A 904 30.72 -14.37 -14.88
CA GLY A 904 29.88 -15.27 -14.09
C GLY A 904 28.40 -14.88 -14.06
N VAL A 905 27.98 -13.99 -14.96
CA VAL A 905 26.62 -13.43 -15.00
C VAL A 905 25.70 -14.26 -15.91
N LEU A 906 26.26 -15.00 -16.84
CA LEU A 906 25.55 -15.90 -17.76
C LEU A 906 25.90 -17.37 -17.43
N PRO A 907 25.17 -18.04 -16.55
CA PRO A 907 25.31 -19.47 -16.31
C PRO A 907 24.94 -20.29 -17.58
N ASP A 908 25.42 -21.52 -17.68
CA ASP A 908 25.26 -22.36 -18.88
C ASP A 908 23.80 -22.58 -19.32
N GLU A 909 22.84 -22.51 -18.38
CA GLU A 909 21.42 -22.71 -18.66
C GLU A 909 20.64 -21.37 -18.82
N ALA A 910 21.31 -20.22 -18.74
CA ALA A 910 20.65 -18.91 -18.90
C ALA A 910 20.58 -18.52 -20.39
N SER A 911 19.49 -17.85 -20.74
CA SER A 911 19.34 -17.23 -22.06
C SER A 911 19.69 -15.74 -22.00
N PHE A 912 20.24 -15.21 -23.07
CA PHE A 912 20.37 -13.77 -23.20
C PHE A 912 19.84 -13.29 -24.55
N ALA A 913 19.35 -12.04 -24.54
CA ALA A 913 18.98 -11.31 -25.75
C ALA A 913 19.77 -10.00 -25.77
N ALA A 914 20.27 -9.63 -26.93
CA ALA A 914 20.93 -8.36 -27.15
C ALA A 914 20.24 -7.62 -28.29
N LYS A 915 19.97 -6.33 -28.09
CA LYS A 915 19.36 -5.42 -29.06
C LYS A 915 20.29 -4.24 -29.25
N LEU A 916 20.65 -3.94 -30.48
CA LEU A 916 21.47 -2.78 -30.82
C LEU A 916 20.71 -1.48 -30.53
N LEU A 917 21.32 -0.59 -29.78
CA LEU A 917 20.79 0.74 -29.49
C LEU A 917 21.40 1.81 -30.38
N ALA A 918 22.70 1.70 -30.66
CA ALA A 918 23.42 2.63 -31.54
C ALA A 918 24.68 2.01 -32.14
N TRP A 919 25.03 2.50 -33.31
CA TRP A 919 26.26 2.17 -34.06
C TRP A 919 27.01 3.46 -34.38
N VAL A 920 28.22 3.63 -33.89
CA VAL A 920 29.03 4.83 -34.07
C VAL A 920 30.39 4.46 -34.67
N GLU A 921 30.65 4.95 -35.88
CA GLU A 921 31.94 4.79 -36.55
C GLU A 921 32.82 6.02 -36.29
N VAL A 922 34.05 5.78 -35.91
CA VAL A 922 35.05 6.79 -35.55
C VAL A 922 36.22 6.72 -36.55
N ASN A 923 36.44 7.82 -37.25
CA ASN A 923 37.45 7.92 -38.29
C ASN A 923 38.68 8.67 -37.82
#